data_356214f46ac0db9f0ca0cacaceab6b02
#
_entry.id   356214f46ac0db9f0ca0cacaceab6b02
#
_cell.length_a   1.000
_cell.length_b   1.000
_cell.length_c   1.000
_cell.angle_alpha   90.00
_cell.angle_beta   90.00
_cell.angle_gamma   90.00
#
_symmetry.space_group_name_H-M   'P 1'
#
loop_
_entity.id
_entity.type
_entity.pdbx_description
1 polymer ?
#
loop_
_entity_poly.entity_id
_entity_poly.type
_entity_poly.pdbx_seq_one_letter_code
_entity_poly.pdbx_strand_id
1 'polypeptide(L)'
;MLQRLAAQGRYNHGMQNLLHNLNPEQLAAVTLPAQHALILAGAGSGKTRVLTTRIAWLIQTQQVSPPGILAVTFTNKAAKEMLTRLSAMLPINTRGMWIGTFHGLCNRLLRTHYRDAALPQTFQILDSQDQLSVIKRLLKANNIDDEKFPPKTVMYFINNAKDQGLRATDVEAYDAHERKMVELYQLYDDQCQREGVVDFAELLLRTYELLSRNQPLREHYQARFRHILVDEFQDTNNLQYNWLKLLAGHGSRDGGALFAVGDDDQSIYAFRGANVGNMSAFEHEFQVKNLIKLEQNYRSHGHILDSANVLIANNSKRLGKNLRTDAGHGEQVRVYEASSDLQEAQWIIEEAKSLIAEGASRSEIAILYRSNAQSRVIEHALFSAAIPYHVYGGQRYFQRAEVKHAIAYLQLMDNPHNDSAFLRVVNFPTRGIGMRSIEQLQAASEQYGISLYASVPYVAGKAGSSLAGFVKLVEGVRFETQQLSLPEMVRVVLEASTLLQHYQNEKEGADRIENLEQMVSAATQFVSEEGFGQAAPAHLGPAAQAQSGTPVVNQEGIEILDADAPLPAVMSPLSAFLSHASLEAGDNQAQAGQDALQMMTVHSAKGLEFDNVFITGLEEGLFPHESSSKEDNGVEEERRLMYVAITRARKRLYMSFSQTRMLHGQTRYNMKSRFFDELPEESLKWLSPKVQANWFGNRKSAWDEAPRTVGSLGSDNAIAQKIAQKSPGGGWRIGESVAHAKFGEGVIVNIEGGGGNARAQINFGQHGMKVLDLGIAKLEKLGR
;
A
#
# COMPACT_ATOMS: atom_id res chain seq x y z
N MET A 1 26.52 35.99 18.03
CA MET A 1 27.09 35.44 16.76
C MET A 1 26.82 36.37 15.59
N LEU A 2 25.59 36.81 15.32
CA LEU A 2 25.22 37.76 14.25
C LEU A 2 25.97 39.06 14.36
N GLN A 3 26.15 39.63 15.58
CA GLN A 3 26.92 40.86 15.83
C GLN A 3 28.44 40.70 15.53
N ARG A 4 29.01 39.51 15.69
CA ARG A 4 30.43 39.23 15.35
C ARG A 4 30.62 39.10 13.84
N LEU A 5 29.65 38.55 13.08
CA LEU A 5 29.68 38.46 11.62
C LEU A 5 29.48 39.84 10.99
N ALA A 6 28.59 40.67 11.53
CA ALA A 6 28.43 42.05 11.11
C ALA A 6 29.72 42.89 11.30
N ALA A 7 30.42 42.69 12.42
CA ALA A 7 31.68 43.38 12.70
C ALA A 7 32.83 42.92 11.78
N GLN A 8 32.71 41.78 11.10
CA GLN A 8 33.71 41.28 10.12
C GLN A 8 33.42 41.69 8.67
N GLY A 9 32.42 42.55 8.40
CA GLY A 9 32.05 42.96 7.05
C GLY A 9 31.50 41.89 6.14
N ARG A 10 31.21 40.69 6.70
CA ARG A 10 30.73 39.51 5.95
C ARG A 10 29.20 39.41 5.93
N TYR A 11 28.51 40.45 6.39
CA TYR A 11 27.05 40.49 6.52
C TYR A 11 26.46 41.33 5.40
N ASN A 12 25.98 40.67 4.34
CA ASN A 12 25.30 41.34 3.22
C ASN A 12 23.78 41.25 3.36
N HIS A 13 23.05 42.21 2.76
CA HIS A 13 21.58 42.25 2.73
C HIS A 13 20.94 40.94 2.26
N GLY A 14 21.58 40.21 1.33
CA GLY A 14 21.15 38.86 0.89
C GLY A 14 21.19 37.81 1.97
N MET A 15 22.11 37.91 2.94
CA MET A 15 22.27 37.00 4.05
C MET A 15 21.18 37.17 5.13
N GLN A 16 20.71 38.40 5.32
CA GLN A 16 19.58 38.69 6.21
C GLN A 16 18.30 38.03 5.71
N ASN A 17 18.03 38.11 4.40
CA ASN A 17 16.88 37.46 3.80
C ASN A 17 16.91 35.93 3.91
N LEU A 18 18.10 35.29 3.83
CA LEU A 18 18.25 33.85 3.92
C LEU A 18 17.88 33.30 5.31
N LEU A 19 18.24 34.01 6.38
CA LEU A 19 18.10 33.59 7.77
C LEU A 19 16.82 34.13 8.46
N HIS A 20 16.16 35.10 7.86
CA HIS A 20 15.10 35.93 8.49
C HIS A 20 13.90 35.10 9.02
N ASN A 21 13.56 33.99 8.35
CA ASN A 21 12.37 33.20 8.69
C ASN A 21 12.70 31.87 9.35
N LEU A 22 13.87 31.72 9.96
CA LEU A 22 14.25 30.52 10.70
C LEU A 22 13.92 30.70 12.18
N ASN A 23 13.39 29.67 12.81
CA ASN A 23 13.29 29.61 14.27
C ASN A 23 14.68 29.44 14.92
N PRO A 24 14.81 29.60 16.25
CA PRO A 24 16.12 29.54 16.94
C PRO A 24 16.87 28.22 16.68
N GLU A 25 16.18 27.10 16.71
CA GLU A 25 16.74 25.76 16.49
C GLU A 25 17.21 25.56 15.04
N GLN A 26 16.37 25.97 14.08
CA GLN A 26 16.73 25.98 12.65
C GLN A 26 17.91 26.89 12.37
N LEU A 27 17.92 28.10 12.97
CA LEU A 27 19.02 29.04 12.82
C LEU A 27 20.33 28.45 13.40
N ALA A 28 20.26 27.83 14.58
CA ALA A 28 21.40 27.15 15.18
C ALA A 28 21.93 26.04 14.27
N ALA A 29 21.05 25.22 13.71
CA ALA A 29 21.44 24.14 12.77
C ALA A 29 22.08 24.67 11.49
N VAL A 30 21.49 25.72 10.88
CA VAL A 30 21.99 26.31 9.63
C VAL A 30 23.36 26.96 9.82
N THR A 31 23.60 27.60 10.94
CA THR A 31 24.82 28.40 11.18
C THR A 31 25.90 27.64 11.94
N LEU A 32 25.75 26.33 12.19
CA LEU A 32 26.80 25.50 12.82
C LEU A 32 28.13 25.61 12.06
N PRO A 33 29.26 25.67 12.78
CA PRO A 33 30.58 25.56 12.16
C PRO A 33 30.77 24.21 11.47
N ALA A 34 31.90 24.02 10.76
CA ALA A 34 32.27 22.76 10.12
C ALA A 34 32.58 21.67 11.17
N GLN A 35 31.52 21.07 11.71
CA GLN A 35 31.54 20.02 12.72
C GLN A 35 30.47 18.98 12.40
N HIS A 36 30.68 17.75 12.88
CA HIS A 36 29.65 16.71 12.81
C HIS A 36 28.43 17.12 13.60
N ALA A 37 27.24 16.90 13.03
CA ALA A 37 25.99 17.26 13.65
C ALA A 37 24.90 16.26 13.30
N LEU A 38 24.08 15.93 14.28
CA LEU A 38 22.85 15.17 14.12
C LEU A 38 21.66 16.08 14.38
N ILE A 39 20.82 16.26 13.39
CA ILE A 39 19.60 17.06 13.46
C ILE A 39 18.42 16.13 13.52
N LEU A 40 17.82 16.00 14.69
CA LEU A 40 16.58 15.24 14.89
C LEU A 40 15.40 16.13 14.50
N ALA A 41 14.93 15.96 13.30
CA ALA A 41 13.94 16.84 12.72
C ALA A 41 12.60 16.11 12.56
N GLY A 42 11.65 16.39 13.45
CA GLY A 42 10.33 15.76 13.41
C GLY A 42 9.55 16.04 12.13
N ALA A 43 8.42 15.36 11.95
CA ALA A 43 7.53 15.61 10.83
C ALA A 43 7.13 17.08 10.75
N GLY A 44 7.13 17.67 9.55
CA GLY A 44 6.70 19.07 9.36
C GLY A 44 7.58 20.15 10.02
N SER A 45 8.77 19.81 10.55
CA SER A 45 9.69 20.77 11.20
C SER A 45 10.59 21.54 10.25
N GLY A 46 10.50 21.29 8.93
CA GLY A 46 11.29 21.99 7.91
C GLY A 46 12.65 21.39 7.64
N LYS A 47 12.83 20.06 7.73
CA LYS A 47 14.06 19.31 7.39
C LYS A 47 14.76 19.82 6.13
N THR A 48 14.06 19.75 5.01
CA THR A 48 14.58 20.15 3.69
C THR A 48 14.92 21.63 3.65
N ARG A 49 14.17 22.48 4.37
CA ARG A 49 14.45 23.91 4.48
C ARG A 49 15.78 24.14 5.20
N VAL A 50 16.03 23.48 6.32
CA VAL A 50 17.30 23.58 7.06
C VAL A 50 18.46 23.13 6.18
N LEU A 51 18.35 22.01 5.48
CA LEU A 51 19.39 21.50 4.57
C LEU A 51 19.72 22.49 3.44
N THR A 52 18.70 22.95 2.71
CA THR A 52 18.90 23.87 1.59
C THR A 52 19.43 25.22 2.03
N THR A 53 18.90 25.74 3.17
CA THR A 53 19.36 27.02 3.71
C THR A 53 20.81 26.91 4.22
N ARG A 54 21.19 25.77 4.84
CA ARG A 54 22.57 25.55 5.26
C ARG A 54 23.54 25.51 4.07
N ILE A 55 23.19 24.80 3.00
CA ILE A 55 23.99 24.79 1.76
C ILE A 55 24.16 26.22 1.23
N ALA A 56 23.06 26.96 1.11
CA ALA A 56 23.09 28.35 0.64
C ALA A 56 23.95 29.24 1.55
N TRP A 57 23.83 29.10 2.87
CA TRP A 57 24.60 29.84 3.86
C TRP A 57 26.10 29.55 3.77
N LEU A 58 26.51 28.27 3.66
CA LEU A 58 27.89 27.85 3.52
C LEU A 58 28.55 28.45 2.28
N ILE A 59 27.84 28.48 1.15
CA ILE A 59 28.31 29.06 -0.11
C ILE A 59 28.38 30.61 -0.02
N GLN A 60 27.33 31.27 0.46
CA GLN A 60 27.29 32.73 0.57
C GLN A 60 28.34 33.27 1.54
N THR A 61 28.62 32.54 2.61
CA THR A 61 29.68 32.91 3.58
C THR A 61 31.08 32.51 3.12
N GLN A 62 31.21 31.97 1.93
CA GLN A 62 32.48 31.51 1.33
C GLN A 62 33.26 30.48 2.18
N GLN A 63 32.51 29.71 3.02
CA GLN A 63 33.15 28.64 3.80
C GLN A 63 33.48 27.44 2.91
N VAL A 64 32.73 27.26 1.82
CA VAL A 64 32.96 26.20 0.85
C VAL A 64 32.49 26.64 -0.54
N SER A 65 33.20 26.17 -1.58
CA SER A 65 32.75 26.31 -2.97
C SER A 65 31.63 25.29 -3.30
N PRO A 66 30.75 25.54 -4.26
CA PRO A 66 29.68 24.58 -4.63
C PRO A 66 30.15 23.15 -4.90
N PRO A 67 31.29 22.89 -5.58
CA PRO A 67 31.83 21.53 -5.78
C PRO A 67 32.31 20.84 -4.50
N GLY A 68 32.54 21.59 -3.43
CA GLY A 68 32.98 21.06 -2.12
C GLY A 68 31.86 20.58 -1.22
N ILE A 69 30.61 20.63 -1.70
CA ILE A 69 29.44 20.12 -0.99
C ILE A 69 28.98 18.80 -1.61
N LEU A 70 28.79 17.80 -0.76
CA LEU A 70 28.08 16.56 -1.07
C LEU A 70 26.72 16.58 -0.34
N ALA A 71 25.61 16.53 -1.07
CA ALA A 71 24.28 16.44 -0.49
C ALA A 71 23.55 15.17 -0.97
N VAL A 72 23.18 14.32 -0.04
CA VAL A 72 22.61 12.99 -0.31
C VAL A 72 21.16 12.98 0.12
N THR A 73 20.28 12.51 -0.79
CA THR A 73 18.86 12.33 -0.55
C THR A 73 18.44 10.91 -0.86
N PHE A 74 17.24 10.53 -0.44
CA PHE A 74 16.73 9.17 -0.66
C PHE A 74 16.06 8.99 -2.03
N THR A 75 15.49 10.07 -2.59
CA THR A 75 14.75 10.02 -3.87
C THR A 75 15.22 11.07 -4.86
N ASN A 76 15.13 10.75 -6.15
CA ASN A 76 15.43 11.70 -7.23
C ASN A 76 14.52 12.94 -7.19
N LYS A 77 13.26 12.79 -6.72
CA LYS A 77 12.33 13.91 -6.52
C LYS A 77 12.86 14.88 -5.46
N ALA A 78 13.32 14.39 -4.32
CA ALA A 78 13.89 15.21 -3.25
C ALA A 78 15.19 15.92 -3.72
N ALA A 79 16.05 15.22 -4.46
CA ALA A 79 17.25 15.83 -5.04
C ALA A 79 16.92 16.97 -6.01
N LYS A 80 15.94 16.77 -6.90
CA LYS A 80 15.47 17.79 -7.85
C LYS A 80 14.86 18.98 -7.12
N GLU A 81 14.05 18.74 -6.11
CA GLU A 81 13.45 19.79 -5.29
C GLU A 81 14.52 20.61 -4.56
N MET A 82 15.53 19.96 -3.97
CA MET A 82 16.66 20.60 -3.33
C MET A 82 17.41 21.52 -4.30
N LEU A 83 17.71 21.02 -5.51
CA LEU A 83 18.36 21.81 -6.57
C LEU A 83 17.50 23.03 -6.99
N THR A 84 16.18 22.85 -7.16
CA THR A 84 15.26 23.92 -7.50
C THR A 84 15.23 25.03 -6.43
N ARG A 85 15.17 24.63 -5.16
CA ARG A 85 15.19 25.59 -4.03
C ARG A 85 16.55 26.33 -3.95
N LEU A 86 17.64 25.63 -4.15
CA LEU A 86 18.99 26.26 -4.17
C LEU A 86 19.15 27.23 -5.33
N SER A 87 18.67 26.89 -6.52
CA SER A 87 18.69 27.81 -7.67
C SER A 87 17.88 29.07 -7.46
N ALA A 88 16.79 28.99 -6.66
CA ALA A 88 16.02 30.17 -6.26
C ALA A 88 16.69 31.02 -5.18
N MET A 89 17.53 30.42 -4.32
CA MET A 89 18.24 31.10 -3.23
C MET A 89 19.58 31.72 -3.66
N LEU A 90 20.23 31.11 -4.66
CA LEU A 90 21.59 31.43 -5.05
C LEU A 90 21.70 31.71 -6.54
N PRO A 91 22.31 32.84 -6.96
CA PRO A 91 22.59 33.13 -8.37
C PRO A 91 23.82 32.35 -8.88
N ILE A 92 23.84 31.03 -8.73
CA ILE A 92 24.95 30.16 -9.11
C ILE A 92 24.50 29.04 -10.06
N ASN A 93 25.45 28.55 -10.84
CA ASN A 93 25.22 27.34 -11.62
C ASN A 93 25.31 26.10 -10.73
N THR A 94 24.19 25.43 -10.51
CA THR A 94 24.09 24.22 -9.66
C THR A 94 24.49 22.93 -10.38
N ARG A 95 24.75 22.93 -11.70
CA ARG A 95 25.07 21.74 -12.50
C ARG A 95 26.32 20.98 -12.05
N GLY A 96 27.28 21.67 -11.44
CA GLY A 96 28.52 21.07 -10.95
C GLY A 96 28.45 20.47 -9.54
N MET A 97 27.36 20.72 -8.81
CA MET A 97 27.20 20.26 -7.44
C MET A 97 26.99 18.74 -7.37
N TRP A 98 27.39 18.17 -6.23
CA TRP A 98 27.19 16.76 -5.93
C TRP A 98 25.94 16.60 -5.04
N ILE A 99 24.77 16.76 -5.66
CA ILE A 99 23.45 16.60 -5.03
C ILE A 99 22.71 15.49 -5.76
N GLY A 100 22.30 14.45 -5.05
CA GLY A 100 21.64 13.30 -5.64
C GLY A 100 21.29 12.21 -4.66
N THR A 101 20.82 11.08 -5.18
CA THR A 101 20.62 9.87 -4.39
C THR A 101 21.93 9.11 -4.21
N PHE A 102 22.00 8.21 -3.20
CA PHE A 102 23.18 7.34 -3.02
C PHE A 102 23.59 6.67 -4.33
N HIS A 103 22.70 5.97 -4.99
CA HIS A 103 22.98 5.28 -6.25
C HIS A 103 23.40 6.22 -7.39
N GLY A 104 22.76 7.38 -7.50
CA GLY A 104 23.10 8.38 -8.51
C GLY A 104 24.52 8.94 -8.32
N LEU A 105 24.90 9.21 -7.08
CA LEU A 105 26.24 9.72 -6.72
C LEU A 105 27.31 8.63 -6.89
N CYS A 106 27.02 7.38 -6.49
CA CYS A 106 27.88 6.23 -6.72
C CYS A 106 28.11 5.98 -8.22
N ASN A 107 27.03 5.99 -9.02
CA ASN A 107 27.16 5.88 -10.48
C ASN A 107 28.06 6.97 -11.06
N ARG A 108 27.88 8.24 -10.63
CA ARG A 108 28.74 9.36 -11.06
C ARG A 108 30.21 9.12 -10.71
N LEU A 109 30.50 8.60 -9.51
CA LEU A 109 31.83 8.30 -9.04
C LEU A 109 32.46 7.14 -9.85
N LEU A 110 31.72 6.05 -10.05
CA LEU A 110 32.16 4.91 -10.85
C LEU A 110 32.40 5.28 -12.32
N ARG A 111 31.57 6.15 -12.92
CA ARG A 111 31.79 6.66 -14.29
C ARG A 111 33.07 7.48 -14.39
N THR A 112 33.39 8.23 -13.35
CA THR A 112 34.63 9.03 -13.32
C THR A 112 35.87 8.16 -13.16
N HIS A 113 35.77 7.10 -12.35
CA HIS A 113 36.90 6.20 -11.98
C HIS A 113 36.68 4.76 -12.46
N TYR A 114 36.12 4.59 -13.65
CA TYR A 114 35.75 3.29 -14.18
C TYR A 114 36.96 2.30 -14.26
N ARG A 115 38.16 2.79 -14.56
CA ARG A 115 39.35 1.96 -14.61
C ARG A 115 39.73 1.41 -13.25
N ASP A 116 39.76 2.27 -12.22
CA ASP A 116 40.10 1.88 -10.86
C ASP A 116 39.02 0.96 -10.25
N ALA A 117 37.77 1.11 -10.72
CA ALA A 117 36.64 0.26 -10.36
C ALA A 117 36.58 -1.06 -11.16
N ALA A 118 37.55 -1.32 -12.06
CA ALA A 118 37.54 -2.47 -12.97
C ALA A 118 36.25 -2.61 -13.79
N LEU A 119 35.72 -1.49 -14.28
CA LEU A 119 34.52 -1.43 -15.13
C LEU A 119 34.87 -0.91 -16.53
N PRO A 120 34.13 -1.30 -17.58
CA PRO A 120 34.19 -0.62 -18.85
C PRO A 120 33.63 0.80 -18.72
N GLN A 121 34.12 1.74 -19.52
CA GLN A 121 33.67 3.13 -19.48
C GLN A 121 32.14 3.25 -19.71
N THR A 122 31.62 2.38 -20.54
CA THR A 122 30.19 2.36 -20.95
C THR A 122 29.40 1.25 -20.26
N PHE A 123 29.77 0.88 -19.01
CA PHE A 123 29.02 -0.14 -18.28
C PHE A 123 27.54 0.18 -18.22
N GLN A 124 26.68 -0.84 -18.27
CA GLN A 124 25.25 -0.70 -18.19
C GLN A 124 24.73 -1.06 -16.79
N ILE A 125 23.62 -0.43 -16.39
CA ILE A 125 22.95 -0.70 -15.12
C ILE A 125 21.77 -1.60 -15.41
N LEU A 126 21.74 -2.76 -14.76
CA LEU A 126 20.63 -3.70 -14.82
C LEU A 126 19.51 -3.23 -13.90
N ASP A 127 18.30 -3.19 -14.41
CA ASP A 127 17.10 -3.12 -13.57
C ASP A 127 16.81 -4.49 -12.94
N SER A 128 15.79 -4.56 -12.07
CA SER A 128 15.44 -5.81 -11.38
C SER A 128 14.97 -6.92 -12.33
N GLN A 129 14.37 -6.57 -13.49
CA GLN A 129 13.95 -7.56 -14.48
C GLN A 129 15.12 -8.06 -15.31
N ASP A 130 16.03 -7.16 -15.68
CA ASP A 130 17.28 -7.51 -16.36
C ASP A 130 18.14 -8.39 -15.49
N GLN A 131 18.31 -8.04 -14.19
CA GLN A 131 19.02 -8.84 -13.21
C GLN A 131 18.44 -10.25 -13.09
N LEU A 132 17.11 -10.36 -12.98
CA LEU A 132 16.42 -11.64 -12.93
C LEU A 132 16.64 -12.46 -14.22
N SER A 133 16.67 -11.79 -15.37
CA SER A 133 16.91 -12.43 -16.67
C SER A 133 18.33 -12.99 -16.77
N VAL A 134 19.33 -12.26 -16.27
CA VAL A 134 20.73 -12.73 -16.17
C VAL A 134 20.80 -13.98 -15.29
N ILE A 135 20.18 -13.95 -14.11
CA ILE A 135 20.18 -15.10 -13.18
C ILE A 135 19.49 -16.32 -13.82
N LYS A 136 18.35 -16.18 -14.48
CA LYS A 136 17.67 -17.28 -15.19
C LYS A 136 18.56 -17.91 -16.26
N ARG A 137 19.25 -17.08 -17.06
CA ARG A 137 20.20 -17.57 -18.07
C ARG A 137 21.36 -18.33 -17.43
N LEU A 138 21.87 -17.82 -16.32
CA LEU A 138 22.96 -18.43 -15.55
C LEU A 138 22.58 -19.81 -14.98
N LEU A 139 21.41 -19.93 -14.34
CA LEU A 139 20.91 -21.20 -13.82
C LEU A 139 20.76 -22.23 -14.95
N LYS A 140 20.16 -21.84 -16.07
CA LYS A 140 20.00 -22.70 -17.25
C LYS A 140 21.35 -23.13 -17.85
N ALA A 141 22.30 -22.22 -17.98
CA ALA A 141 23.63 -22.51 -18.55
C ALA A 141 24.44 -23.50 -17.68
N ASN A 142 24.21 -23.50 -16.37
CA ASN A 142 24.90 -24.37 -15.41
C ASN A 142 24.08 -25.63 -15.04
N ASN A 143 22.95 -25.92 -15.73
CA ASN A 143 22.05 -27.02 -15.46
C ASN A 143 21.58 -27.09 -14.00
N ILE A 144 21.29 -25.93 -13.42
CA ILE A 144 20.81 -25.80 -12.04
C ILE A 144 19.28 -25.76 -12.06
N ASP A 145 18.68 -26.55 -11.20
CA ASP A 145 17.25 -26.69 -11.03
C ASP A 145 16.66 -25.37 -10.46
N ASP A 146 15.83 -24.68 -11.24
CA ASP A 146 15.18 -23.41 -10.87
C ASP A 146 13.98 -23.58 -9.91
N GLU A 147 13.46 -24.80 -9.73
CA GLU A 147 12.51 -25.10 -8.65
C GLU A 147 13.23 -25.17 -7.29
N LYS A 148 14.44 -25.74 -7.27
CA LYS A 148 15.25 -25.84 -6.05
C LYS A 148 15.95 -24.52 -5.69
N PHE A 149 16.35 -23.75 -6.70
CA PHE A 149 16.97 -22.43 -6.57
C PHE A 149 16.18 -21.40 -7.37
N PRO A 150 15.01 -20.92 -6.86
CA PRO A 150 14.18 -19.99 -7.59
C PRO A 150 14.98 -18.71 -7.92
N PRO A 151 14.96 -18.25 -9.18
CA PRO A 151 15.76 -17.09 -9.63
C PRO A 151 15.60 -15.84 -8.77
N LYS A 152 14.38 -15.59 -8.26
CA LYS A 152 14.09 -14.47 -7.38
C LYS A 152 14.74 -14.63 -6.00
N THR A 153 14.75 -15.83 -5.46
CA THR A 153 15.42 -16.14 -4.18
C THR A 153 16.92 -15.92 -4.30
N VAL A 154 17.52 -16.37 -5.42
CA VAL A 154 18.94 -16.15 -5.73
C VAL A 154 19.22 -14.64 -5.85
N MET A 155 18.40 -13.89 -6.59
CA MET A 155 18.52 -12.44 -6.72
C MET A 155 18.46 -11.73 -5.36
N TYR A 156 17.51 -12.15 -4.51
CA TYR A 156 17.38 -11.58 -3.17
C TYR A 156 18.60 -11.85 -2.30
N PHE A 157 19.11 -13.07 -2.32
CA PHE A 157 20.32 -13.45 -1.58
C PHE A 157 21.52 -12.58 -2.00
N ILE A 158 21.74 -12.43 -3.32
CA ILE A 158 22.84 -11.62 -3.87
C ILE A 158 22.70 -10.15 -3.44
N ASN A 159 21.52 -9.56 -3.61
CA ASN A 159 21.29 -8.16 -3.26
C ASN A 159 21.45 -7.93 -1.75
N ASN A 160 20.94 -8.83 -0.91
CA ASN A 160 21.09 -8.73 0.54
C ASN A 160 22.56 -8.84 0.98
N ALA A 161 23.35 -9.76 0.39
CA ALA A 161 24.77 -9.85 0.67
C ALA A 161 25.51 -8.57 0.26
N LYS A 162 25.23 -8.03 -0.93
CA LYS A 162 25.81 -6.75 -1.40
C LYS A 162 25.44 -5.57 -0.52
N ASP A 163 24.19 -5.49 -0.06
CA ASP A 163 23.72 -4.44 0.85
C ASP A 163 24.37 -4.51 2.25
N GLN A 164 24.86 -5.69 2.63
CA GLN A 164 25.70 -5.89 3.83
C GLN A 164 27.17 -5.60 3.59
N GLY A 165 27.58 -5.32 2.36
CA GLY A 165 28.97 -5.08 2.00
C GLY A 165 29.79 -6.34 1.73
N LEU A 166 29.13 -7.49 1.53
CA LEU A 166 29.77 -8.79 1.38
C LEU A 166 29.86 -9.23 -0.09
N ARG A 167 31.04 -9.71 -0.49
CA ARG A 167 31.24 -10.47 -1.71
C ARG A 167 30.92 -11.96 -1.47
N ALA A 168 30.77 -12.73 -2.55
CA ALA A 168 30.53 -14.16 -2.43
C ALA A 168 31.57 -14.87 -1.55
N THR A 169 32.83 -14.44 -1.60
CA THR A 169 33.93 -14.96 -0.78
C THR A 169 33.82 -14.65 0.70
N ASP A 170 33.05 -13.64 1.07
CA ASP A 170 32.93 -13.13 2.44
C ASP A 170 31.65 -13.63 3.13
N VAL A 171 30.76 -14.30 2.36
CA VAL A 171 29.50 -14.86 2.90
C VAL A 171 29.78 -16.20 3.56
N GLU A 172 29.48 -16.29 4.85
CA GLU A 172 29.51 -17.56 5.58
C GLU A 172 28.36 -18.47 5.15
N ALA A 173 28.65 -19.75 4.92
CA ALA A 173 27.67 -20.75 4.50
C ALA A 173 27.75 -22.01 5.37
N TYR A 174 26.72 -22.29 6.11
CA TYR A 174 26.68 -23.36 7.11
C TYR A 174 26.16 -24.70 6.55
N ASP A 175 25.33 -24.66 5.52
CA ASP A 175 24.76 -25.86 4.91
C ASP A 175 25.03 -25.96 3.40
N ALA A 176 24.57 -27.07 2.78
CA ALA A 176 24.78 -27.35 1.37
C ALA A 176 23.98 -26.41 0.45
N HIS A 177 22.81 -25.93 0.91
CA HIS A 177 21.98 -25.01 0.15
C HIS A 177 22.63 -23.61 0.13
N GLU A 178 23.06 -23.13 1.28
CA GLU A 178 23.76 -21.84 1.40
C GLU A 178 25.07 -21.81 0.60
N ARG A 179 25.88 -22.89 0.68
CA ARG A 179 27.09 -23.01 -0.16
C ARG A 179 26.78 -22.90 -1.65
N LYS A 180 25.66 -23.48 -2.09
CA LYS A 180 25.25 -23.37 -3.49
C LYS A 180 24.76 -21.97 -3.82
N MET A 181 24.11 -21.28 -2.91
CA MET A 181 23.71 -19.87 -3.08
C MET A 181 24.94 -18.95 -3.21
N VAL A 182 25.98 -19.19 -2.41
CA VAL A 182 27.27 -18.47 -2.52
C VAL A 182 27.96 -18.74 -3.86
N GLU A 183 27.97 -20.00 -4.32
CA GLU A 183 28.49 -20.34 -5.66
C GLU A 183 27.71 -19.63 -6.76
N LEU A 184 26.39 -19.57 -6.66
CA LEU A 184 25.53 -18.83 -7.61
C LEU A 184 25.80 -17.32 -7.60
N TYR A 185 26.07 -16.74 -6.43
CA TYR A 185 26.48 -15.36 -6.31
C TYR A 185 27.79 -15.11 -7.04
N GLN A 186 28.82 -15.95 -6.83
CA GLN A 186 30.10 -15.81 -7.52
C GLN A 186 29.94 -15.92 -9.05
N LEU A 187 29.19 -16.93 -9.53
CA LEU A 187 28.91 -17.08 -10.95
C LEU A 187 28.18 -15.89 -11.55
N TYR A 188 27.27 -15.27 -10.78
CA TYR A 188 26.56 -14.07 -11.19
C TYR A 188 27.50 -12.87 -11.30
N ASP A 189 28.35 -12.63 -10.31
CA ASP A 189 29.33 -11.53 -10.34
C ASP A 189 30.30 -11.69 -11.52
N ASP A 190 30.80 -12.91 -11.76
CA ASP A 190 31.68 -13.21 -12.90
C ASP A 190 30.97 -12.96 -14.23
N GLN A 191 29.67 -13.28 -14.33
CA GLN A 191 28.88 -13.03 -15.54
C GLN A 191 28.66 -11.52 -15.76
N CYS A 192 28.30 -10.76 -14.72
CA CYS A 192 28.14 -9.32 -14.79
C CYS A 192 29.45 -8.63 -15.18
N GLN A 193 30.58 -9.08 -14.64
CA GLN A 193 31.91 -8.55 -14.99
C GLN A 193 32.26 -8.82 -16.47
N ARG A 194 31.91 -10.01 -16.99
CA ARG A 194 32.15 -10.36 -18.42
C ARG A 194 31.28 -9.52 -19.36
N GLU A 195 30.02 -9.29 -18.97
CA GLU A 195 29.08 -8.51 -19.79
C GLU A 195 29.28 -6.98 -19.62
N GLY A 196 30.08 -6.55 -18.64
CA GLY A 196 30.29 -5.13 -18.36
C GLY A 196 29.04 -4.44 -17.83
N VAL A 197 28.26 -5.16 -16.99
CA VAL A 197 27.01 -4.68 -16.40
C VAL A 197 27.09 -4.67 -14.87
N VAL A 198 26.30 -3.84 -14.24
CA VAL A 198 26.19 -3.72 -12.77
C VAL A 198 24.72 -3.65 -12.37
N ASP A 199 24.37 -4.28 -11.25
CA ASP A 199 23.06 -4.09 -10.64
C ASP A 199 23.05 -2.89 -9.68
N PHE A 200 21.89 -2.52 -9.14
CA PHE A 200 21.78 -1.38 -8.24
C PHE A 200 22.59 -1.54 -6.95
N ALA A 201 22.60 -2.73 -6.35
CA ALA A 201 23.38 -2.98 -5.14
C ALA A 201 24.88 -2.91 -5.41
N GLU A 202 25.31 -3.35 -6.61
CA GLU A 202 26.69 -3.28 -7.06
C GLU A 202 27.22 -1.85 -7.15
N LEU A 203 26.39 -0.89 -7.55
CA LEU A 203 26.81 0.51 -7.63
C LEU A 203 27.37 1.01 -6.28
N LEU A 204 26.67 0.69 -5.21
CA LEU A 204 27.09 1.12 -3.87
C LEU A 204 28.26 0.29 -3.35
N LEU A 205 28.19 -1.05 -3.47
CA LEU A 205 29.24 -1.95 -2.99
C LEU A 205 30.58 -1.67 -3.67
N ARG A 206 30.58 -1.58 -5.00
CA ARG A 206 31.81 -1.32 -5.77
C ARG A 206 32.40 0.06 -5.49
N THR A 207 31.55 1.07 -5.27
CA THR A 207 32.01 2.40 -4.87
C THR A 207 32.62 2.38 -3.47
N TYR A 208 32.02 1.66 -2.54
CA TYR A 208 32.56 1.47 -1.19
C TYR A 208 33.91 0.77 -1.22
N GLU A 209 34.03 -0.33 -1.97
CA GLU A 209 35.29 -1.06 -2.14
C GLU A 209 36.39 -0.22 -2.80
N LEU A 210 36.00 0.53 -3.85
CA LEU A 210 36.97 1.42 -4.55
C LEU A 210 37.57 2.43 -3.58
N LEU A 211 36.73 3.10 -2.78
CA LEU A 211 37.19 4.08 -1.80
C LEU A 211 37.93 3.42 -0.61
N SER A 212 37.58 2.19 -0.25
CA SER A 212 38.28 1.45 0.82
C SER A 212 39.68 1.03 0.42
N ARG A 213 39.86 0.56 -0.82
CA ARG A 213 41.13 0.02 -1.33
C ARG A 213 42.07 1.09 -1.90
N ASN A 214 41.52 2.17 -2.48
CA ASN A 214 42.29 3.24 -3.11
C ASN A 214 42.39 4.45 -2.16
N GLN A 215 43.42 4.46 -1.32
CA GLN A 215 43.66 5.53 -0.34
C GLN A 215 43.85 6.91 -1.01
N PRO A 216 44.64 7.11 -2.07
CA PRO A 216 44.78 8.42 -2.70
C PRO A 216 43.44 8.97 -3.23
N LEU A 217 42.58 8.10 -3.80
CA LEU A 217 41.26 8.49 -4.27
C LEU A 217 40.33 8.88 -3.12
N ARG A 218 40.36 8.12 -2.04
CA ARG A 218 39.61 8.43 -0.82
C ARG A 218 40.01 9.78 -0.26
N GLU A 219 41.30 10.03 -0.09
CA GLU A 219 41.85 11.31 0.42
C GLU A 219 41.47 12.48 -0.48
N HIS A 220 41.47 12.28 -1.81
CA HIS A 220 41.03 13.29 -2.77
C HIS A 220 39.57 13.71 -2.50
N TYR A 221 38.65 12.74 -2.31
CA TYR A 221 37.25 13.05 -2.06
C TYR A 221 37.01 13.57 -0.64
N GLN A 222 37.76 13.15 0.37
CA GLN A 222 37.75 13.72 1.72
C GLN A 222 38.17 15.19 1.70
N ALA A 223 39.22 15.52 1.00
CA ALA A 223 39.69 16.91 0.83
C ALA A 223 38.68 17.75 0.04
N ARG A 224 38.00 17.15 -0.94
CA ARG A 224 37.01 17.82 -1.78
C ARG A 224 35.75 18.11 -1.03
N PHE A 225 35.14 17.11 -0.39
CA PHE A 225 33.82 17.22 0.27
C PHE A 225 33.96 17.72 1.71
N ARG A 226 34.16 19.02 1.86
CA ARG A 226 34.32 19.68 3.17
C ARG A 226 33.01 19.64 3.99
N HIS A 227 31.86 19.57 3.32
CA HIS A 227 30.55 19.45 3.95
C HIS A 227 29.75 18.34 3.26
N ILE A 228 29.35 17.36 4.05
CA ILE A 228 28.52 16.23 3.63
C ILE A 228 27.19 16.38 4.36
N LEU A 229 26.10 16.58 3.61
CA LEU A 229 24.75 16.72 4.15
C LEU A 229 23.90 15.52 3.73
N VAL A 230 23.20 14.91 4.67
CA VAL A 230 22.38 13.73 4.41
C VAL A 230 20.97 13.99 4.87
N ASP A 231 20.00 13.84 3.97
CA ASP A 231 18.57 13.88 4.28
C ASP A 231 18.04 12.47 4.57
N GLU A 232 16.99 12.37 5.36
CA GLU A 232 16.34 11.11 5.76
C GLU A 232 17.35 10.04 6.26
N PHE A 233 18.29 10.45 7.11
CA PHE A 233 19.42 9.62 7.55
C PHE A 233 18.97 8.30 8.22
N GLN A 234 17.78 8.26 8.85
CA GLN A 234 17.19 7.06 9.46
C GLN A 234 16.86 5.94 8.46
N ASP A 235 16.79 6.26 7.17
CA ASP A 235 16.49 5.28 6.12
C ASP A 235 17.75 4.66 5.51
N THR A 236 18.95 5.01 5.99
CA THR A 236 20.22 4.47 5.49
C THR A 236 20.41 3.01 5.90
N ASN A 237 20.91 2.18 4.98
CA ASN A 237 21.42 0.86 5.30
C ASN A 237 22.88 0.93 5.81
N ASN A 238 23.42 -0.19 6.28
CA ASN A 238 24.78 -0.22 6.86
C ASN A 238 25.86 0.13 5.83
N LEU A 239 25.72 -0.32 4.58
CA LEU A 239 26.68 -0.04 3.53
C LEU A 239 26.71 1.45 3.16
N GLN A 240 25.53 2.08 3.09
CA GLN A 240 25.39 3.53 2.86
C GLN A 240 26.05 4.33 3.99
N TYR A 241 25.83 3.92 5.23
CA TYR A 241 26.48 4.54 6.38
C TYR A 241 28.01 4.37 6.34
N ASN A 242 28.51 3.17 6.02
CA ASN A 242 29.93 2.91 5.87
C ASN A 242 30.57 3.73 4.73
N TRP A 243 29.86 3.89 3.61
CA TRP A 243 30.29 4.77 2.52
C TRP A 243 30.41 6.23 2.96
N LEU A 244 29.44 6.74 3.74
CA LEU A 244 29.53 8.08 4.33
C LEU A 244 30.71 8.22 5.28
N LYS A 245 31.02 7.21 6.09
CA LYS A 245 32.17 7.21 7.01
C LYS A 245 33.49 7.34 6.25
N LEU A 246 33.63 6.62 5.13
CA LEU A 246 34.84 6.73 4.30
C LEU A 246 35.00 8.15 3.76
N LEU A 247 33.96 8.78 3.29
CA LEU A 247 34.00 10.15 2.73
C LEU A 247 34.17 11.22 3.81
N ALA A 248 33.56 11.05 4.98
CA ALA A 248 33.72 11.98 6.09
C ALA A 248 35.10 11.92 6.74
N GLY A 249 35.89 10.87 6.47
CA GLY A 249 37.22 10.72 7.03
C GLY A 249 37.21 10.55 8.53
N HIS A 250 36.52 9.53 9.03
CA HIS A 250 36.41 9.24 10.48
C HIS A 250 37.79 9.28 11.16
N GLY A 251 37.95 10.19 12.12
CA GLY A 251 39.18 10.36 12.89
C GLY A 251 40.31 11.13 12.18
N SER A 252 40.14 11.63 10.94
CA SER A 252 41.11 12.47 10.26
C SER A 252 40.89 13.96 10.54
N ARG A 253 41.98 14.72 10.72
CA ARG A 253 41.90 16.20 10.88
C ARG A 253 41.38 16.91 9.61
N ASP A 254 41.51 16.26 8.47
CA ASP A 254 41.19 16.83 7.15
C ASP A 254 39.88 16.32 6.57
N GLY A 255 39.12 15.54 7.33
CA GLY A 255 37.80 15.00 6.92
C GLY A 255 36.73 16.06 6.80
N GLY A 256 35.67 15.74 6.03
CA GLY A 256 34.50 16.57 5.85
C GLY A 256 33.56 16.55 7.07
N ALA A 257 32.87 17.67 7.32
CA ALA A 257 31.84 17.74 8.35
C ALA A 257 30.57 17.02 7.88
N LEU A 258 30.17 15.95 8.56
CA LEU A 258 28.94 15.20 8.29
C LEU A 258 27.77 15.82 9.06
N PHE A 259 26.78 16.32 8.34
CA PHE A 259 25.56 16.91 8.83
C PHE A 259 24.37 16.01 8.47
N ALA A 260 23.98 15.16 9.40
CA ALA A 260 22.90 14.21 9.21
C ALA A 260 21.56 14.78 9.71
N VAL A 261 20.56 14.75 8.86
CA VAL A 261 19.18 15.14 9.21
C VAL A 261 18.28 13.93 9.08
N GLY A 262 17.52 13.65 10.12
CA GLY A 262 16.64 12.49 10.13
C GLY A 262 15.59 12.54 11.22
N ASP A 263 14.68 11.58 11.15
CA ASP A 263 13.60 11.36 12.08
C ASP A 263 13.50 9.87 12.38
N ASP A 264 14.02 9.43 13.53
CA ASP A 264 13.97 8.04 13.97
C ASP A 264 12.54 7.50 14.05
N ASP A 265 11.56 8.36 14.36
CA ASP A 265 10.14 8.02 14.38
C ASP A 265 9.51 7.84 12.99
N GLN A 266 10.20 8.23 11.91
CA GLN A 266 9.81 8.01 10.52
C GLN A 266 10.61 6.92 9.80
N SER A 267 11.37 6.09 10.51
CA SER A 267 12.07 4.94 9.94
C SER A 267 11.07 3.80 9.67
N ILE A 268 10.69 3.64 8.40
CA ILE A 268 9.65 2.69 7.95
C ILE A 268 10.12 1.81 6.77
N TYR A 269 11.43 1.71 6.54
CA TYR A 269 12.03 0.95 5.44
C TYR A 269 12.97 -0.17 5.91
N ALA A 270 12.77 -0.71 7.13
CA ALA A 270 13.57 -1.83 7.63
C ALA A 270 13.49 -3.06 6.69
N PHE A 271 12.32 -3.32 6.08
CA PHE A 271 12.12 -4.36 5.07
C PHE A 271 12.96 -4.17 3.79
N ARG A 272 13.56 -2.98 3.59
CA ARG A 272 14.52 -2.64 2.52
C ARG A 272 15.95 -2.54 3.02
N GLY A 273 16.24 -3.00 4.24
CA GLY A 273 17.57 -2.98 4.83
C GLY A 273 17.94 -1.67 5.56
N ALA A 274 17.02 -0.72 5.70
CA ALA A 274 17.26 0.48 6.51
C ALA A 274 17.56 0.10 7.96
N ASN A 275 18.53 0.76 8.56
CA ASN A 275 18.93 0.52 9.94
C ASN A 275 18.89 1.84 10.74
N VAL A 276 17.84 2.02 11.52
CA VAL A 276 17.69 3.20 12.39
C VAL A 276 18.83 3.31 13.41
N GLY A 277 19.48 2.20 13.77
CA GLY A 277 20.65 2.17 14.63
C GLY A 277 21.85 2.96 14.10
N ASN A 278 21.90 3.24 12.80
CA ASN A 278 22.94 4.10 12.20
C ASN A 278 22.92 5.52 12.78
N MET A 279 21.77 6.03 13.25
CA MET A 279 21.69 7.34 13.91
C MET A 279 22.45 7.35 15.25
N SER A 280 22.24 6.34 16.08
CA SER A 280 22.98 6.18 17.35
C SER A 280 24.43 5.83 17.11
N ALA A 281 24.74 4.99 16.12
CA ALA A 281 26.11 4.68 15.73
C ALA A 281 26.87 5.95 15.30
N PHE A 282 26.24 6.80 14.51
CA PHE A 282 26.82 8.08 14.08
C PHE A 282 27.11 9.00 15.28
N GLU A 283 26.18 9.13 16.21
CA GLU A 283 26.37 9.93 17.42
C GLU A 283 27.60 9.46 18.24
N HIS A 284 27.73 8.16 18.44
CA HIS A 284 28.84 7.57 19.20
C HIS A 284 30.16 7.57 18.46
N GLU A 285 30.19 7.08 17.22
CA GLU A 285 31.44 6.90 16.46
C GLU A 285 32.07 8.25 16.10
N PHE A 286 31.29 9.24 15.72
CA PHE A 286 31.78 10.57 15.39
C PHE A 286 31.84 11.53 16.58
N GLN A 287 31.50 11.05 17.79
CA GLN A 287 31.46 11.85 19.02
C GLN A 287 30.68 13.16 18.82
N VAL A 288 29.49 13.03 18.24
CA VAL A 288 28.67 14.19 17.83
C VAL A 288 28.27 15.00 19.05
N LYS A 289 28.80 16.24 19.15
CA LYS A 289 28.47 17.19 20.21
C LYS A 289 27.25 18.06 19.89
N ASN A 290 26.89 18.12 18.64
CA ASN A 290 25.82 18.97 18.12
C ASN A 290 24.59 18.12 17.78
N LEU A 291 23.82 17.77 18.81
CA LEU A 291 22.49 17.20 18.69
C LEU A 291 21.47 18.32 18.76
N ILE A 292 20.81 18.64 17.65
CA ILE A 292 19.77 19.69 17.62
C ILE A 292 18.43 19.04 17.29
N LYS A 293 17.40 19.33 18.12
CA LYS A 293 16.05 18.83 17.92
C LYS A 293 15.19 19.92 17.28
N LEU A 294 14.58 19.62 16.12
CA LEU A 294 13.61 20.49 15.48
C LEU A 294 12.21 19.97 15.83
N GLU A 295 11.62 20.52 16.86
CA GLU A 295 10.33 20.09 17.43
C GLU A 295 9.17 20.99 17.00
N GLN A 296 9.44 22.23 16.55
CA GLN A 296 8.41 23.11 16.02
C GLN A 296 7.89 22.58 14.69
N ASN A 297 6.63 22.17 14.68
CA ASN A 297 5.92 21.72 13.50
C ASN A 297 5.18 22.91 12.86
N TYR A 298 5.27 23.00 11.54
CA TYR A 298 4.63 24.03 10.71
C TYR A 298 3.54 23.46 9.79
N ARG A 299 3.22 22.19 9.95
CA ARG A 299 2.31 21.46 9.09
C ARG A 299 0.95 21.26 9.73
N SER A 300 0.89 20.71 10.91
CA SER A 300 -0.30 20.12 11.52
C SER A 300 -0.80 20.91 12.71
N HIS A 301 -2.09 20.82 12.98
CA HIS A 301 -2.73 21.33 14.20
C HIS A 301 -2.44 20.45 15.43
N GLY A 302 -2.72 20.99 16.64
CA GLY A 302 -2.36 20.40 17.92
C GLY A 302 -2.89 18.99 18.16
N HIS A 303 -4.20 18.73 17.99
CA HIS A 303 -4.77 17.41 18.21
C HIS A 303 -4.16 16.29 17.37
N ILE A 304 -3.72 16.61 16.13
CA ILE A 304 -3.01 15.67 15.26
C ILE A 304 -1.64 15.36 15.84
N LEU A 305 -0.92 16.39 16.32
CA LEU A 305 0.42 16.22 16.90
C LEU A 305 0.39 15.54 18.25
N ASP A 306 -0.60 15.84 19.09
CA ASP A 306 -0.78 15.19 20.39
C ASP A 306 -1.02 13.69 20.18
N SER A 307 -1.87 13.34 19.21
CA SER A 307 -2.08 11.93 18.83
C SER A 307 -0.79 11.26 18.34
N ALA A 308 -0.01 11.95 17.50
CA ALA A 308 1.25 11.41 17.00
C ALA A 308 2.30 11.24 18.12
N ASN A 309 2.43 12.23 19.02
CA ASN A 309 3.39 12.20 20.14
C ASN A 309 3.08 11.09 21.12
N VAL A 310 1.81 10.94 21.53
CA VAL A 310 1.39 9.92 22.51
C VAL A 310 1.54 8.53 21.91
N LEU A 311 1.11 8.33 20.65
CA LEU A 311 1.28 7.05 19.95
C LEU A 311 2.76 6.62 19.93
N ILE A 312 3.64 7.49 19.43
CA ILE A 312 5.03 7.11 19.21
C ILE A 312 5.84 6.99 20.50
N ALA A 313 5.37 7.59 21.60
CA ALA A 313 5.99 7.46 22.92
C ALA A 313 6.01 6.01 23.45
N ASN A 314 5.15 5.13 22.90
CA ASN A 314 5.12 3.70 23.23
C ASN A 314 6.29 2.91 22.63
N ASN A 315 7.09 3.48 21.74
CA ASN A 315 8.31 2.84 21.23
C ASN A 315 9.46 3.00 22.24
N SER A 316 10.17 1.90 22.51
CA SER A 316 11.19 1.85 23.57
C SER A 316 12.53 2.50 23.19
N LYS A 317 12.91 2.41 21.91
CA LYS A 317 14.21 2.87 21.40
C LYS A 317 14.05 4.14 20.56
N ARG A 318 13.85 5.28 21.23
CA ARG A 318 13.72 6.59 20.59
C ARG A 318 14.84 7.53 21.02
N LEU A 319 15.28 8.39 20.10
CA LEU A 319 16.19 9.50 20.42
C LEU A 319 15.46 10.65 21.14
N GLY A 320 14.14 10.59 21.20
CA GLY A 320 13.26 11.40 22.02
C GLY A 320 13.11 12.85 21.54
N LYS A 321 11.98 13.14 20.91
CA LYS A 321 11.52 14.48 20.55
C LYS A 321 10.00 14.54 20.67
N ASN A 322 9.44 15.74 20.87
CA ASN A 322 8.02 16.00 20.91
C ASN A 322 7.66 17.12 19.94
N LEU A 323 6.72 16.86 19.05
CA LEU A 323 6.25 17.87 18.11
C LEU A 323 5.35 18.89 18.82
N ARG A 324 5.54 20.17 18.54
CA ARG A 324 4.70 21.27 19.03
C ARG A 324 4.33 22.19 17.88
N THR A 325 3.19 22.88 17.95
CA THR A 325 2.74 23.80 16.93
C THR A 325 2.17 25.08 17.56
N ASP A 326 2.28 26.18 16.83
CA ASP A 326 1.63 27.46 17.15
C ASP A 326 0.32 27.63 16.39
N ALA A 327 -0.10 26.64 15.57
CA ALA A 327 -1.31 26.70 14.74
C ALA A 327 -2.62 26.46 15.53
N GLY A 328 -2.53 26.32 16.88
CA GLY A 328 -3.67 25.98 17.74
C GLY A 328 -4.03 24.49 17.69
N HIS A 329 -5.02 24.09 18.51
CA HIS A 329 -5.42 22.69 18.64
C HIS A 329 -6.06 22.13 17.36
N GLY A 330 -6.81 22.93 16.62
CA GLY A 330 -7.57 22.47 15.46
C GLY A 330 -8.76 21.61 15.83
N GLU A 331 -9.28 20.84 14.87
CA GLU A 331 -10.34 19.87 15.12
C GLU A 331 -9.77 18.58 15.75
N GLN A 332 -10.57 17.97 16.65
CA GLN A 332 -10.27 16.63 17.16
C GLN A 332 -10.24 15.60 16.03
N VAL A 333 -9.41 14.57 16.19
CA VAL A 333 -9.33 13.43 15.27
C VAL A 333 -10.65 12.69 15.26
N ARG A 334 -11.29 12.57 14.10
CA ARG A 334 -12.59 11.93 13.94
C ARG A 334 -12.41 10.43 13.79
N VAL A 335 -13.10 9.65 14.62
CA VAL A 335 -13.03 8.17 14.60
C VAL A 335 -14.40 7.61 14.24
N TYR A 336 -14.42 6.73 13.25
CA TYR A 336 -15.63 6.06 12.79
C TYR A 336 -15.49 4.53 12.83
N GLU A 337 -16.43 3.87 13.48
CA GLU A 337 -16.60 2.42 13.48
C GLU A 337 -17.69 2.04 12.50
N ALA A 338 -17.36 1.26 11.48
CA ALA A 338 -18.28 0.74 10.50
C ALA A 338 -18.69 -0.70 10.81
N SER A 339 -19.88 -1.11 10.40
CA SER A 339 -20.30 -2.52 10.50
C SER A 339 -19.60 -3.41 9.48
N SER A 340 -19.21 -2.84 8.32
CA SER A 340 -18.51 -3.53 7.24
C SER A 340 -17.54 -2.59 6.50
N ASP A 341 -16.64 -3.16 5.73
CA ASP A 341 -15.72 -2.43 4.84
C ASP A 341 -16.46 -1.60 3.79
N LEU A 342 -17.60 -2.09 3.31
CA LEU A 342 -18.45 -1.33 2.38
C LEU A 342 -19.01 -0.06 3.06
N GLN A 343 -19.52 -0.19 4.29
CA GLN A 343 -20.03 0.95 5.05
C GLN A 343 -18.90 1.93 5.41
N GLU A 344 -17.71 1.42 5.73
CA GLU A 344 -16.51 2.25 5.92
C GLU A 344 -16.23 3.11 4.68
N ALA A 345 -16.18 2.48 3.49
CA ALA A 345 -15.95 3.17 2.24
C ALA A 345 -17.05 4.20 1.93
N GLN A 346 -18.32 3.85 2.12
CA GLN A 346 -19.45 4.78 1.92
C GLN A 346 -19.33 6.01 2.82
N TRP A 347 -19.02 5.82 4.11
CA TRP A 347 -18.84 6.92 5.05
C TRP A 347 -17.68 7.84 4.62
N ILE A 348 -16.54 7.26 4.19
CA ILE A 348 -15.39 8.04 3.69
C ILE A 348 -15.81 8.92 2.50
N ILE A 349 -16.62 8.37 1.59
CA ILE A 349 -17.09 9.10 0.42
C ILE A 349 -18.04 10.24 0.79
N GLU A 350 -18.94 10.04 1.75
CA GLU A 350 -19.85 11.08 2.22
C GLU A 350 -19.09 12.22 2.93
N GLU A 351 -18.09 11.90 3.77
CA GLU A 351 -17.22 12.91 4.38
C GLU A 351 -16.41 13.65 3.33
N ALA A 352 -15.86 12.94 2.32
CA ALA A 352 -15.12 13.57 1.22
C ALA A 352 -16.01 14.52 0.39
N LYS A 353 -17.27 14.14 0.11
CA LYS A 353 -18.25 15.02 -0.54
C LYS A 353 -18.53 16.27 0.31
N SER A 354 -18.67 16.12 1.63
CA SER A 354 -18.85 17.23 2.54
C SER A 354 -17.68 18.21 2.49
N LEU A 355 -16.45 17.68 2.55
CA LEU A 355 -15.22 18.48 2.42
C LEU A 355 -15.16 19.25 1.08
N ILE A 356 -15.50 18.59 -0.03
CA ILE A 356 -15.54 19.22 -1.35
C ILE A 356 -16.62 20.32 -1.39
N ALA A 357 -17.77 20.08 -0.79
CA ALA A 357 -18.84 21.09 -0.69
C ALA A 357 -18.44 22.28 0.19
N GLU A 358 -17.62 22.06 1.22
CA GLU A 358 -17.00 23.12 2.03
C GLU A 358 -15.90 23.89 1.28
N GLY A 359 -15.54 23.49 0.06
CA GLY A 359 -14.54 24.14 -0.78
C GLY A 359 -13.14 23.54 -0.74
N ALA A 360 -12.98 22.34 -0.16
CA ALA A 360 -11.69 21.64 -0.21
C ALA A 360 -11.39 21.17 -1.64
N SER A 361 -10.14 21.37 -2.08
CA SER A 361 -9.63 20.78 -3.32
C SER A 361 -9.52 19.26 -3.15
N ARG A 362 -9.90 18.48 -4.17
CA ARG A 362 -9.78 17.02 -4.13
C ARG A 362 -8.36 16.56 -3.97
N SER A 363 -7.41 17.25 -4.58
CA SER A 363 -5.98 16.98 -4.46
C SER A 363 -5.42 17.15 -3.03
N GLU A 364 -6.17 17.83 -2.15
CA GLU A 364 -5.86 18.03 -0.73
C GLU A 364 -6.60 17.05 0.20
N ILE A 365 -7.28 16.06 -0.38
CA ILE A 365 -7.94 14.96 0.34
C ILE A 365 -7.20 13.66 0.02
N ALA A 366 -6.67 12.99 1.04
CA ALA A 366 -5.96 11.72 0.88
C ALA A 366 -6.62 10.59 1.66
N ILE A 367 -6.71 9.42 1.06
CA ILE A 367 -7.12 8.17 1.70
C ILE A 367 -5.90 7.25 1.77
N LEU A 368 -5.47 6.95 2.99
CA LEU A 368 -4.31 6.14 3.30
C LEU A 368 -4.74 4.77 3.80
N TYR A 369 -4.15 3.73 3.25
CA TYR A 369 -4.38 2.35 3.65
C TYR A 369 -3.07 1.59 3.83
N ARG A 370 -3.11 0.50 4.62
CA ARG A 370 -1.92 -0.30 4.91
C ARG A 370 -1.54 -1.22 3.76
N SER A 371 -2.51 -1.84 3.12
CA SER A 371 -2.35 -2.78 2.01
C SER A 371 -3.13 -2.35 0.78
N ASN A 372 -2.57 -2.61 -0.40
CA ASN A 372 -3.22 -2.33 -1.68
C ASN A 372 -4.56 -3.07 -1.88
N ALA A 373 -4.76 -4.20 -1.21
CA ALA A 373 -6.02 -4.93 -1.30
C ALA A 373 -7.22 -4.15 -0.74
N GLN A 374 -6.98 -3.25 0.23
CA GLN A 374 -8.02 -2.38 0.78
C GLN A 374 -8.56 -1.36 -0.25
N SER A 375 -7.76 -1.02 -1.28
CA SER A 375 -8.12 0.05 -2.21
C SER A 375 -9.37 -0.25 -3.03
N ARG A 376 -9.63 -1.54 -3.35
CA ARG A 376 -10.72 -1.93 -4.25
C ARG A 376 -12.10 -1.42 -3.81
N VAL A 377 -12.45 -1.63 -2.54
CA VAL A 377 -13.77 -1.23 -2.02
C VAL A 377 -13.92 0.29 -2.07
N ILE A 378 -12.83 1.02 -1.78
CA ILE A 378 -12.79 2.48 -1.80
C ILE A 378 -12.83 3.00 -3.26
N GLU A 379 -12.06 2.37 -4.16
CA GLU A 379 -12.06 2.70 -5.59
C GLU A 379 -13.46 2.54 -6.19
N HIS A 380 -14.14 1.43 -5.88
CA HIS A 380 -15.51 1.18 -6.30
C HIS A 380 -16.50 2.24 -5.76
N ALA A 381 -16.39 2.59 -4.49
CA ALA A 381 -17.23 3.63 -3.89
C ALA A 381 -17.00 5.02 -4.52
N LEU A 382 -15.74 5.37 -4.83
CA LEU A 382 -15.39 6.61 -5.56
C LEU A 382 -15.95 6.61 -6.98
N PHE A 383 -15.82 5.48 -7.68
CA PHE A 383 -16.38 5.31 -9.02
C PHE A 383 -17.89 5.50 -9.02
N SER A 384 -18.61 4.80 -8.14
CA SER A 384 -20.09 4.90 -7.99
C SER A 384 -20.55 6.32 -7.62
N ALA A 385 -19.71 7.08 -6.89
CA ALA A 385 -19.98 8.45 -6.54
C ALA A 385 -19.53 9.48 -7.60
N ALA A 386 -18.98 9.04 -8.72
CA ALA A 386 -18.41 9.87 -9.79
C ALA A 386 -17.35 10.90 -9.28
N ILE A 387 -16.57 10.53 -8.26
CA ILE A 387 -15.48 11.35 -7.73
C ILE A 387 -14.17 10.95 -8.41
N PRO A 388 -13.49 11.85 -9.14
CA PRO A 388 -12.21 11.56 -9.74
C PRO A 388 -11.15 11.31 -8.67
N TYR A 389 -10.35 10.26 -8.84
CA TYR A 389 -9.29 9.90 -7.92
C TYR A 389 -8.01 9.48 -8.65
N HIS A 390 -6.89 9.56 -7.94
CA HIS A 390 -5.57 9.14 -8.40
C HIS A 390 -4.95 8.17 -7.41
N VAL A 391 -4.54 6.98 -7.87
CA VAL A 391 -3.79 6.02 -7.05
C VAL A 391 -2.31 6.32 -7.17
N TYR A 392 -1.73 6.86 -6.11
CA TYR A 392 -0.33 7.26 -6.07
C TYR A 392 0.58 6.06 -5.86
N GLY A 393 1.55 5.89 -6.76
CA GLY A 393 2.53 4.79 -6.66
C GLY A 393 1.99 3.40 -6.99
N GLY A 394 0.76 3.30 -7.49
CA GLY A 394 0.11 2.04 -7.84
C GLY A 394 -0.77 2.14 -9.08
N GLN A 395 -1.20 0.98 -9.56
CA GLN A 395 -2.24 0.87 -10.59
C GLN A 395 -3.60 0.67 -9.91
N ARG A 396 -4.67 1.16 -10.55
CA ARG A 396 -6.04 0.86 -10.13
C ARG A 396 -6.27 -0.64 -10.07
N TYR A 397 -7.22 -1.06 -9.27
CA TYR A 397 -7.49 -2.47 -9.04
C TYR A 397 -7.64 -3.26 -10.35
N PHE A 398 -8.55 -2.86 -11.24
CA PHE A 398 -8.76 -3.56 -12.51
C PHE A 398 -7.65 -3.31 -13.57
N GLN A 399 -6.69 -2.44 -13.29
CA GLN A 399 -5.52 -2.24 -14.15
C GLN A 399 -4.29 -3.05 -13.72
N ARG A 400 -4.30 -3.65 -12.52
CA ARG A 400 -3.21 -4.48 -12.01
C ARG A 400 -3.00 -5.70 -12.89
N ALA A 401 -1.74 -6.08 -13.11
CA ALA A 401 -1.38 -7.14 -14.05
C ALA A 401 -2.04 -8.47 -13.73
N GLU A 402 -2.03 -8.89 -12.45
CA GLU A 402 -2.65 -10.13 -11.96
C GLU A 402 -4.17 -10.11 -12.16
N VAL A 403 -4.81 -8.98 -11.90
CA VAL A 403 -6.25 -8.79 -12.09
C VAL A 403 -6.60 -8.84 -13.57
N LYS A 404 -5.80 -8.19 -14.45
CA LYS A 404 -5.97 -8.26 -15.91
C LYS A 404 -5.80 -9.68 -16.46
N HIS A 405 -4.92 -10.50 -15.87
CA HIS A 405 -4.81 -11.90 -16.26
C HIS A 405 -6.07 -12.69 -15.89
N ALA A 406 -6.59 -12.49 -14.69
CA ALA A 406 -7.83 -13.15 -14.26
C ALA A 406 -9.03 -12.70 -15.09
N ILE A 407 -9.16 -11.38 -15.37
CA ILE A 407 -10.20 -10.84 -16.26
C ILE A 407 -10.09 -11.46 -17.66
N ALA A 408 -8.88 -11.64 -18.21
CA ALA A 408 -8.71 -12.26 -19.52
C ALA A 408 -9.17 -13.74 -19.54
N TYR A 409 -8.93 -14.50 -18.47
CA TYR A 409 -9.53 -15.83 -18.34
C TYR A 409 -11.04 -15.78 -18.28
N LEU A 410 -11.63 -14.87 -17.50
CA LEU A 410 -13.09 -14.69 -17.42
C LEU A 410 -13.67 -14.25 -18.79
N GLN A 411 -12.96 -13.41 -19.54
CA GLN A 411 -13.36 -13.05 -20.92
C GLN A 411 -13.38 -14.27 -21.86
N LEU A 412 -12.43 -15.22 -21.69
CA LEU A 412 -12.48 -16.47 -22.47
C LEU A 412 -13.60 -17.41 -22.00
N MET A 413 -14.03 -17.34 -20.74
CA MET A 413 -15.22 -18.06 -20.27
C MET A 413 -16.48 -17.50 -20.96
N ASP A 414 -16.59 -16.18 -21.06
CA ASP A 414 -17.71 -15.51 -21.74
C ASP A 414 -17.65 -15.71 -23.25
N ASN A 415 -16.52 -15.37 -23.87
CA ASN A 415 -16.27 -15.50 -25.29
C ASN A 415 -14.88 -16.10 -25.61
N PRO A 416 -14.76 -17.39 -25.95
CA PRO A 416 -13.49 -18.03 -26.26
C PRO A 416 -12.81 -17.47 -27.53
N HIS A 417 -13.56 -16.79 -28.40
CA HIS A 417 -13.05 -16.16 -29.60
C HIS A 417 -12.48 -14.74 -29.40
N ASN A 418 -12.31 -14.32 -28.14
CA ASN A 418 -11.64 -13.07 -27.81
C ASN A 418 -10.10 -13.22 -27.95
N ASP A 419 -9.57 -12.85 -29.11
CA ASP A 419 -8.16 -13.01 -29.45
C ASP A 419 -7.22 -12.20 -28.52
N SER A 420 -7.65 -11.03 -28.06
CA SER A 420 -6.87 -10.22 -27.10
C SER A 420 -6.73 -10.91 -25.75
N ALA A 421 -7.82 -11.48 -25.23
CA ALA A 421 -7.81 -12.25 -24.00
C ALA A 421 -7.00 -13.54 -24.18
N PHE A 422 -7.16 -14.23 -25.31
CA PHE A 422 -6.42 -15.43 -25.65
C PHE A 422 -4.90 -15.18 -25.64
N LEU A 423 -4.42 -14.18 -26.38
CA LEU A 423 -2.99 -13.84 -26.42
C LEU A 423 -2.42 -13.45 -25.06
N ARG A 424 -3.23 -12.80 -24.22
CA ARG A 424 -2.79 -12.40 -22.88
C ARG A 424 -2.48 -13.58 -21.97
N VAL A 425 -3.24 -14.68 -22.06
CA VAL A 425 -3.17 -15.77 -21.07
C VAL A 425 -2.78 -17.13 -21.62
N VAL A 426 -2.65 -17.31 -22.94
CA VAL A 426 -2.32 -18.59 -23.57
C VAL A 426 -1.03 -19.21 -23.00
N ASN A 427 -0.05 -18.37 -22.67
CA ASN A 427 1.21 -18.80 -22.03
C ASN A 427 1.42 -18.18 -20.63
N PHE A 428 0.38 -17.73 -19.98
CA PHE A 428 0.46 -17.19 -18.64
C PHE A 428 -0.60 -17.83 -17.72
N PRO A 429 -0.19 -18.50 -16.64
CA PRO A 429 1.19 -18.93 -16.30
C PRO A 429 1.87 -19.76 -17.40
N THR A 430 3.19 -19.90 -17.33
CA THR A 430 4.01 -20.51 -18.38
C THR A 430 3.55 -21.94 -18.72
N ARG A 431 3.23 -22.19 -20.02
CA ARG A 431 2.76 -23.50 -20.55
C ARG A 431 3.62 -24.03 -21.69
N GLY A 432 4.83 -23.47 -21.87
CA GLY A 432 5.71 -23.90 -22.95
C GLY A 432 5.26 -23.42 -24.35
N ILE A 433 4.34 -22.45 -24.44
CA ILE A 433 3.87 -21.86 -25.67
C ILE A 433 4.72 -20.62 -25.96
N GLY A 434 5.73 -20.77 -26.79
CA GLY A 434 6.64 -19.68 -27.15
C GLY A 434 6.14 -18.82 -28.33
N MET A 435 6.87 -17.75 -28.63
CA MET A 435 6.54 -16.79 -29.69
C MET A 435 6.31 -17.47 -31.04
N ARG A 436 7.14 -18.45 -31.43
CA ARG A 436 6.96 -19.20 -32.68
C ARG A 436 5.64 -19.95 -32.75
N SER A 437 5.12 -20.46 -31.64
CA SER A 437 3.82 -21.14 -31.61
C SER A 437 2.69 -20.13 -31.81
N ILE A 438 2.84 -18.92 -31.28
CA ILE A 438 1.88 -17.82 -31.45
C ILE A 438 1.91 -17.33 -32.89
N GLU A 439 3.08 -17.16 -33.50
CA GLU A 439 3.22 -16.77 -34.93
C GLU A 439 2.57 -17.78 -35.86
N GLN A 440 2.78 -19.08 -35.62
CA GLN A 440 2.11 -20.15 -36.42
C GLN A 440 0.59 -20.09 -36.27
N LEU A 441 0.10 -19.84 -35.04
CA LEU A 441 -1.32 -19.72 -34.77
C LEU A 441 -1.92 -18.48 -35.47
N GLN A 442 -1.24 -17.34 -35.44
CA GLN A 442 -1.64 -16.12 -36.11
C GLN A 442 -1.69 -16.32 -37.65
N ALA A 443 -0.66 -16.95 -38.19
CA ALA A 443 -0.64 -17.28 -39.64
C ALA A 443 -1.82 -18.19 -40.03
N ALA A 444 -2.18 -19.18 -39.23
CA ALA A 444 -3.34 -20.02 -39.47
C ALA A 444 -4.65 -19.23 -39.33
N SER A 445 -4.76 -18.33 -38.34
CA SER A 445 -5.90 -17.44 -38.15
C SER A 445 -6.12 -16.53 -39.38
N GLU A 446 -5.07 -15.93 -39.87
CA GLU A 446 -5.11 -15.09 -41.10
C GLU A 446 -5.48 -15.89 -42.34
N GLN A 447 -4.89 -17.09 -42.50
CA GLN A 447 -5.14 -17.94 -43.65
C GLN A 447 -6.60 -18.37 -43.76
N TYR A 448 -7.24 -18.68 -42.63
CA TYR A 448 -8.61 -19.19 -42.59
C TYR A 448 -9.67 -18.13 -42.26
N GLY A 449 -9.26 -16.92 -41.87
CA GLY A 449 -10.17 -15.83 -41.48
C GLY A 449 -11.00 -16.12 -40.25
N ILE A 450 -10.44 -16.86 -39.27
CA ILE A 450 -11.10 -17.29 -38.02
C ILE A 450 -10.30 -16.88 -36.83
N SER A 451 -10.91 -16.91 -35.63
CA SER A 451 -10.23 -16.53 -34.38
C SER A 451 -9.02 -17.43 -34.05
N LEU A 452 -8.10 -16.92 -33.23
CA LEU A 452 -6.95 -17.70 -32.77
C LEU A 452 -7.38 -19.00 -32.10
N TYR A 453 -8.42 -18.95 -31.26
CA TYR A 453 -9.00 -20.11 -30.64
C TYR A 453 -9.45 -21.17 -31.60
N ALA A 454 -10.21 -20.79 -32.67
CA ALA A 454 -10.69 -21.69 -33.69
C ALA A 454 -9.56 -22.20 -34.61
N SER A 455 -8.42 -21.49 -34.65
CA SER A 455 -7.28 -21.83 -35.52
C SER A 455 -6.35 -22.88 -34.90
N VAL A 456 -6.48 -23.20 -33.61
CA VAL A 456 -5.62 -24.16 -32.92
C VAL A 456 -5.54 -25.54 -33.61
N PRO A 457 -6.64 -26.15 -34.13
CA PRO A 457 -6.58 -27.43 -34.83
C PRO A 457 -5.72 -27.42 -36.11
N TYR A 458 -5.47 -26.25 -36.70
CA TYR A 458 -4.68 -26.09 -37.91
C TYR A 458 -3.18 -25.91 -37.67
N VAL A 459 -2.76 -25.83 -36.39
CA VAL A 459 -1.34 -25.75 -35.99
C VAL A 459 -0.80 -27.15 -35.76
N ALA A 460 0.20 -27.57 -36.53
CA ALA A 460 0.78 -28.90 -36.43
C ALA A 460 1.90 -29.02 -35.39
N GLY A 461 2.23 -30.26 -35.00
CA GLY A 461 3.40 -30.60 -34.18
C GLY A 461 3.27 -30.22 -32.71
N LYS A 462 4.42 -30.02 -32.02
CA LYS A 462 4.47 -29.72 -30.59
C LYS A 462 3.75 -28.42 -30.22
N ALA A 463 3.83 -27.42 -31.10
CA ALA A 463 3.13 -26.15 -30.92
C ALA A 463 1.61 -26.35 -30.87
N GLY A 464 1.05 -27.10 -31.85
CA GLY A 464 -0.36 -27.44 -31.87
C GLY A 464 -0.81 -28.23 -30.64
N SER A 465 0.00 -29.20 -30.19
CA SER A 465 -0.33 -29.98 -28.98
C SER A 465 -0.39 -29.12 -27.72
N SER A 466 0.55 -28.18 -27.54
CA SER A 466 0.56 -27.27 -26.38
C SER A 466 -0.63 -26.30 -26.43
N LEU A 467 -0.96 -25.76 -27.61
CA LEU A 467 -2.12 -24.89 -27.82
C LEU A 467 -3.44 -25.65 -27.58
N ALA A 468 -3.55 -26.89 -28.07
CA ALA A 468 -4.71 -27.76 -27.82
C ALA A 468 -4.88 -28.06 -26.31
N GLY A 469 -3.79 -28.21 -25.57
CA GLY A 469 -3.82 -28.35 -24.11
C GLY A 469 -4.43 -27.13 -23.44
N PHE A 470 -4.10 -25.91 -23.89
CA PHE A 470 -4.70 -24.68 -23.37
C PHE A 470 -6.19 -24.59 -23.73
N VAL A 471 -6.57 -24.90 -24.98
CA VAL A 471 -7.98 -24.92 -25.39
C VAL A 471 -8.77 -25.91 -24.53
N LYS A 472 -8.23 -27.12 -24.28
CA LYS A 472 -8.85 -28.12 -23.42
C LYS A 472 -9.04 -27.61 -22.00
N LEU A 473 -8.10 -26.85 -21.45
CA LEU A 473 -8.24 -26.19 -20.15
C LEU A 473 -9.42 -25.23 -20.16
N VAL A 474 -9.49 -24.33 -21.14
CA VAL A 474 -10.57 -23.34 -21.28
C VAL A 474 -11.94 -24.04 -21.40
N GLU A 475 -12.06 -25.06 -22.26
CA GLU A 475 -13.31 -25.81 -22.43
C GLU A 475 -13.72 -26.56 -21.15
N GLY A 476 -12.74 -27.16 -20.46
CA GLY A 476 -12.99 -27.86 -19.19
C GLY A 476 -13.55 -26.92 -18.14
N VAL A 477 -12.93 -25.76 -17.96
CA VAL A 477 -13.39 -24.77 -17.00
C VAL A 477 -14.76 -24.19 -17.40
N ARG A 478 -14.98 -23.90 -18.67
CA ARG A 478 -16.30 -23.45 -19.17
C ARG A 478 -17.40 -24.48 -18.89
N PHE A 479 -17.14 -25.75 -19.10
CA PHE A 479 -18.07 -26.83 -18.81
C PHE A 479 -18.36 -26.95 -17.29
N GLU A 480 -17.34 -26.92 -16.46
CA GLU A 480 -17.44 -27.03 -15.02
C GLU A 480 -18.22 -25.86 -14.40
N THR A 481 -18.08 -24.67 -14.96
CA THR A 481 -18.64 -23.44 -14.39
C THR A 481 -20.05 -23.09 -14.93
N GLN A 482 -20.64 -23.89 -15.84
CA GLN A 482 -21.92 -23.59 -16.49
C GLN A 482 -23.08 -23.29 -15.54
N GLN A 483 -23.11 -23.95 -14.39
CA GLN A 483 -24.20 -23.82 -13.39
C GLN A 483 -23.77 -23.06 -12.13
N LEU A 484 -22.52 -22.63 -12.06
CA LEU A 484 -21.99 -21.95 -10.90
C LEU A 484 -22.39 -20.46 -10.90
N SER A 485 -22.55 -19.89 -9.71
CA SER A 485 -22.68 -18.45 -9.54
C SER A 485 -21.39 -17.73 -9.94
N LEU A 486 -21.48 -16.43 -10.23
CA LEU A 486 -20.33 -15.64 -10.65
C LEU A 486 -19.14 -15.70 -9.64
N PRO A 487 -19.36 -15.58 -8.32
CA PRO A 487 -18.25 -15.70 -7.35
C PRO A 487 -17.61 -17.10 -7.35
N GLU A 488 -18.41 -18.16 -7.48
CA GLU A 488 -17.92 -19.54 -7.56
C GLU A 488 -17.12 -19.78 -8.84
N MET A 489 -17.62 -19.27 -9.98
CA MET A 489 -16.91 -19.30 -11.25
C MET A 489 -15.54 -18.60 -11.16
N VAL A 490 -15.49 -17.40 -10.59
CA VAL A 490 -14.22 -16.66 -10.42
C VAL A 490 -13.24 -17.51 -9.62
N ARG A 491 -13.67 -18.16 -8.54
CA ARG A 491 -12.81 -19.04 -7.73
C ARG A 491 -12.27 -20.22 -8.53
N VAL A 492 -13.15 -20.95 -9.24
CA VAL A 492 -12.73 -22.07 -10.09
C VAL A 492 -11.76 -21.64 -11.18
N VAL A 493 -12.01 -20.48 -11.80
CA VAL A 493 -11.09 -19.93 -12.83
C VAL A 493 -9.72 -19.62 -12.24
N LEU A 494 -9.63 -19.01 -11.07
CA LEU A 494 -8.36 -18.67 -10.40
C LEU A 494 -7.55 -19.94 -10.04
N GLU A 495 -8.22 -21.00 -9.59
CA GLU A 495 -7.60 -22.27 -9.25
C GLU A 495 -7.16 -23.04 -10.50
N ALA A 496 -8.08 -23.28 -11.44
CA ALA A 496 -7.83 -24.05 -12.66
C ALA A 496 -6.78 -23.40 -13.58
N SER A 497 -6.75 -22.06 -13.65
CA SER A 497 -5.72 -21.33 -14.40
C SER A 497 -4.32 -21.42 -13.79
N THR A 498 -4.19 -21.91 -12.55
CA THR A 498 -2.96 -21.94 -11.76
C THR A 498 -2.35 -20.55 -11.47
N LEU A 499 -3.14 -19.47 -11.59
CA LEU A 499 -2.70 -18.09 -11.29
C LEU A 499 -2.28 -17.94 -9.82
N LEU A 500 -3.06 -18.49 -8.89
CA LEU A 500 -2.74 -18.44 -7.45
C LEU A 500 -1.41 -19.14 -7.16
N GLN A 501 -1.21 -20.36 -7.70
CA GLN A 501 0.03 -21.12 -7.54
C GLN A 501 1.23 -20.40 -8.17
N HIS A 502 1.03 -19.77 -9.34
CA HIS A 502 2.07 -18.97 -9.99
C HIS A 502 2.56 -17.83 -9.09
N TYR A 503 1.64 -17.07 -8.50
CA TYR A 503 1.99 -15.94 -7.66
C TYR A 503 2.47 -16.36 -6.26
N GLN A 504 2.11 -17.53 -5.73
CA GLN A 504 2.69 -18.08 -4.48
C GLN A 504 4.22 -18.19 -4.54
N ASN A 505 4.76 -18.43 -5.72
CA ASN A 505 6.20 -18.56 -5.96
C ASN A 505 6.88 -17.19 -6.23
N GLU A 506 6.16 -16.08 -6.15
CA GLU A 506 6.71 -14.73 -6.37
C GLU A 506 6.99 -14.00 -5.05
N LYS A 507 8.04 -13.17 -5.00
CA LYS A 507 8.45 -12.43 -3.79
C LYS A 507 7.37 -11.45 -3.30
N GLU A 508 6.66 -10.79 -4.21
CA GLU A 508 5.51 -9.91 -3.95
C GLU A 508 4.19 -10.65 -4.19
N GLY A 509 4.24 -11.96 -4.14
CA GLY A 509 3.12 -12.84 -4.49
C GLY A 509 1.95 -12.74 -3.52
N ALA A 510 2.22 -12.48 -2.25
CA ALA A 510 1.18 -12.32 -1.23
C ALA A 510 0.18 -11.22 -1.59
N ASP A 511 0.66 -10.01 -1.94
CA ASP A 511 -0.18 -8.89 -2.34
C ASP A 511 -0.97 -9.20 -3.62
N ARG A 512 -0.35 -9.90 -4.57
CA ARG A 512 -1.00 -10.28 -5.83
C ARG A 512 -2.06 -11.35 -5.64
N ILE A 513 -1.81 -12.33 -4.77
CA ILE A 513 -2.79 -13.33 -4.38
C ILE A 513 -3.98 -12.65 -3.70
N GLU A 514 -3.72 -11.74 -2.75
CA GLU A 514 -4.75 -10.97 -2.09
C GLU A 514 -5.60 -10.18 -3.11
N ASN A 515 -4.98 -9.55 -4.11
CA ASN A 515 -5.69 -8.88 -5.20
C ASN A 515 -6.57 -9.84 -6.02
N LEU A 516 -6.10 -11.05 -6.31
CA LEU A 516 -6.88 -12.06 -7.02
C LEU A 516 -8.06 -12.57 -6.18
N GLU A 517 -7.86 -12.79 -4.89
CA GLU A 517 -8.91 -13.22 -3.97
C GLU A 517 -9.96 -12.13 -3.76
N GLN A 518 -9.56 -10.85 -3.79
CA GLN A 518 -10.49 -9.71 -3.80
C GLN A 518 -11.39 -9.71 -5.04
N MET A 519 -11.04 -10.38 -6.14
CA MET A 519 -11.93 -10.52 -7.29
C MET A 519 -13.17 -11.35 -6.98
N VAL A 520 -13.05 -12.38 -6.12
CA VAL A 520 -14.21 -13.16 -5.65
C VAL A 520 -15.14 -12.25 -4.84
N SER A 521 -14.58 -11.39 -3.99
CA SER A 521 -15.34 -10.39 -3.22
C SER A 521 -16.00 -9.36 -4.14
N ALA A 522 -15.29 -8.90 -5.20
CA ALA A 522 -15.83 -8.01 -6.20
C ALA A 522 -17.04 -8.60 -6.93
N ALA A 523 -16.92 -9.86 -7.35
CA ALA A 523 -18.01 -10.58 -8.01
C ALA A 523 -19.22 -10.77 -7.08
N THR A 524 -18.99 -11.08 -5.79
CA THR A 524 -20.04 -11.23 -4.79
C THR A 524 -20.80 -9.91 -4.58
N GLN A 525 -20.06 -8.82 -4.42
CA GLN A 525 -20.64 -7.48 -4.25
C GLN A 525 -21.45 -7.08 -5.48
N PHE A 526 -20.87 -7.24 -6.69
CA PHE A 526 -21.50 -6.90 -7.94
C PHE A 526 -22.86 -7.63 -8.13
N VAL A 527 -22.89 -8.95 -7.89
CA VAL A 527 -24.13 -9.75 -7.99
C VAL A 527 -25.18 -9.26 -7.00
N SER A 528 -24.76 -8.84 -5.80
CA SER A 528 -25.67 -8.31 -4.77
C SER A 528 -26.23 -6.93 -5.13
N GLU A 529 -25.41 -6.03 -5.67
CA GLU A 529 -25.80 -4.66 -6.03
C GLU A 529 -26.68 -4.61 -7.28
N GLU A 530 -26.35 -5.39 -8.30
CA GLU A 530 -27.10 -5.45 -9.56
C GLU A 530 -28.36 -6.35 -9.50
N GLY A 531 -28.60 -6.99 -8.37
CA GLY A 531 -29.82 -7.75 -8.12
C GLY A 531 -29.94 -9.07 -8.89
N PHE A 532 -28.83 -9.64 -9.40
CA PHE A 532 -28.83 -10.93 -10.09
C PHE A 532 -29.23 -12.12 -9.21
N GLY A 533 -29.16 -11.96 -7.87
CA GLY A 533 -29.34 -13.05 -6.90
C GLY A 533 -28.07 -13.90 -6.73
N GLN A 534 -27.73 -14.22 -5.48
CA GLN A 534 -26.46 -14.90 -5.14
C GLN A 534 -26.26 -16.28 -5.77
N ALA A 535 -27.35 -16.95 -6.17
CA ALA A 535 -27.33 -18.28 -6.78
C ALA A 535 -27.58 -18.25 -8.30
N ALA A 536 -27.61 -17.07 -8.94
CA ALA A 536 -27.82 -16.99 -10.37
C ALA A 536 -26.58 -17.55 -11.13
N PRO A 537 -26.76 -18.50 -12.09
CA PRO A 537 -25.65 -19.01 -12.87
C PRO A 537 -24.97 -17.90 -13.68
N ALA A 538 -23.64 -17.88 -13.64
CA ALA A 538 -22.83 -16.81 -14.21
C ALA A 538 -23.02 -16.63 -15.73
N HIS A 539 -23.26 -17.72 -16.46
CA HIS A 539 -23.44 -17.73 -17.93
C HIS A 539 -24.89 -17.58 -18.40
N LEU A 540 -25.86 -17.76 -17.53
CA LEU A 540 -27.25 -17.66 -17.91
C LEU A 540 -27.76 -16.27 -17.53
N GLY A 541 -28.04 -15.45 -18.52
CA GLY A 541 -28.96 -14.34 -18.34
C GLY A 541 -30.28 -14.90 -17.78
N PRO A 542 -31.09 -14.11 -17.03
CA PRO A 542 -32.43 -14.54 -16.66
C PRO A 542 -33.06 -15.04 -17.95
N ALA A 543 -33.51 -16.31 -17.93
CA ALA A 543 -34.07 -16.95 -19.09
C ALA A 543 -35.07 -15.96 -19.70
N ALA A 544 -34.70 -15.46 -20.87
CA ALA A 544 -35.70 -14.87 -21.74
C ALA A 544 -36.71 -16.01 -21.94
N GLN A 545 -37.77 -15.99 -21.13
CA GLN A 545 -39.03 -16.59 -21.60
C GLN A 545 -39.22 -15.87 -22.91
N ALA A 546 -38.85 -16.53 -23.98
CA ALA A 546 -39.13 -16.12 -25.36
C ALA A 546 -40.67 -16.03 -25.45
N GLN A 547 -41.18 -14.90 -25.05
CA GLN A 547 -42.42 -14.43 -25.59
C GLN A 547 -41.97 -13.98 -27.02
N SER A 548 -42.31 -14.80 -27.99
CA SER A 548 -42.30 -14.50 -29.41
C SER A 548 -43.23 -13.31 -29.66
N GLY A 549 -42.76 -12.13 -29.28
CA GLY A 549 -43.32 -10.87 -29.72
C GLY A 549 -42.72 -10.56 -31.06
N THR A 550 -43.50 -10.62 -32.13
CA THR A 550 -43.17 -10.04 -33.44
C THR A 550 -42.78 -8.57 -33.21
N PRO A 551 -41.62 -8.10 -33.72
CA PRO A 551 -41.22 -6.70 -33.60
C PRO A 551 -42.32 -5.81 -34.20
N VAL A 552 -42.75 -4.80 -33.42
CA VAL A 552 -43.72 -3.81 -33.94
C VAL A 552 -42.93 -2.84 -34.81
N VAL A 553 -43.07 -2.96 -36.12
CA VAL A 553 -42.55 -2.04 -37.10
C VAL A 553 -43.59 -0.98 -37.45
N ASN A 554 -43.19 0.28 -37.56
CA ASN A 554 -44.06 1.33 -38.04
C ASN A 554 -44.37 1.15 -39.56
N GLN A 555 -45.30 1.98 -40.11
CA GLN A 555 -45.66 1.92 -41.53
C GLN A 555 -44.50 2.17 -42.49
N GLU A 556 -43.37 2.59 -42.01
CA GLU A 556 -42.13 2.86 -42.81
C GLU A 556 -41.07 1.77 -42.62
N GLY A 557 -41.36 0.66 -41.89
CA GLY A 557 -40.45 -0.45 -41.68
C GLY A 557 -39.33 -0.19 -40.70
N ILE A 558 -39.47 0.84 -39.84
CA ILE A 558 -38.51 1.17 -38.77
C ILE A 558 -38.98 0.53 -37.46
N GLU A 559 -38.12 -0.22 -36.85
CA GLU A 559 -38.35 -0.82 -35.52
C GLU A 559 -38.47 0.28 -34.45
N ILE A 560 -39.65 0.41 -33.82
CA ILE A 560 -39.89 1.37 -32.75
C ILE A 560 -39.44 0.71 -31.46
N LEU A 561 -38.32 1.15 -30.93
CA LEU A 561 -37.92 0.86 -29.52
C LEU A 561 -38.76 1.75 -28.62
N ASP A 562 -39.71 1.15 -27.90
CA ASP A 562 -40.46 1.82 -26.87
C ASP A 562 -39.51 2.22 -25.74
N ALA A 563 -39.40 3.51 -25.45
CA ALA A 563 -38.48 4.03 -24.43
C ALA A 563 -38.85 3.57 -23.01
N ASP A 564 -40.05 3.08 -22.82
CA ASP A 564 -40.58 2.52 -21.55
C ASP A 564 -40.62 0.98 -21.56
N ALA A 565 -40.20 0.32 -22.65
CA ALA A 565 -40.12 -1.14 -22.67
C ALA A 565 -38.92 -1.59 -21.79
N PRO A 566 -39.06 -2.62 -20.95
CA PRO A 566 -37.94 -3.16 -20.21
C PRO A 566 -36.88 -3.61 -21.23
N LEU A 567 -35.65 -3.08 -21.06
CA LEU A 567 -34.50 -3.30 -21.94
C LEU A 567 -34.40 -4.77 -22.35
N PRO A 568 -34.32 -5.10 -23.65
CA PRO A 568 -34.19 -6.46 -24.10
C PRO A 568 -32.80 -6.99 -23.82
N ALA A 569 -32.71 -8.25 -23.50
CA ALA A 569 -31.52 -9.04 -23.21
C ALA A 569 -30.77 -8.60 -21.93
N VAL A 570 -31.24 -9.10 -20.82
CA VAL A 570 -30.49 -9.07 -19.57
C VAL A 570 -29.18 -9.80 -19.81
N MET A 571 -28.05 -9.06 -19.78
CA MET A 571 -26.71 -9.62 -19.86
C MET A 571 -26.53 -10.72 -18.80
N SER A 572 -25.73 -11.74 -19.11
CA SER A 572 -25.35 -12.70 -18.07
C SER A 572 -24.60 -11.99 -16.94
N PRO A 573 -24.66 -12.50 -15.69
CA PRO A 573 -23.89 -11.92 -14.60
C PRO A 573 -22.40 -11.75 -14.92
N LEU A 574 -21.83 -12.69 -15.68
CA LEU A 574 -20.43 -12.62 -16.13
C LEU A 574 -20.21 -11.47 -17.12
N SER A 575 -21.03 -11.39 -18.20
CA SER A 575 -20.86 -10.31 -19.21
C SER A 575 -21.09 -8.93 -18.60
N ALA A 576 -22.05 -8.80 -17.67
CA ALA A 576 -22.32 -7.57 -16.96
C ALA A 576 -21.13 -7.17 -16.04
N PHE A 577 -20.56 -8.13 -15.32
CA PHE A 577 -19.38 -7.91 -14.49
C PHE A 577 -18.16 -7.51 -15.30
N LEU A 578 -17.90 -8.15 -16.45
CA LEU A 578 -16.79 -7.81 -17.34
C LEU A 578 -16.95 -6.40 -17.93
N SER A 579 -18.19 -6.01 -18.28
CA SER A 579 -18.50 -4.65 -18.74
C SER A 579 -18.26 -3.63 -17.64
N HIS A 580 -18.73 -3.91 -16.41
CA HIS A 580 -18.50 -3.07 -15.24
C HIS A 580 -16.99 -2.90 -14.94
N ALA A 581 -16.23 -4.00 -14.91
CA ALA A 581 -14.77 -3.96 -14.70
C ALA A 581 -14.04 -3.15 -15.79
N SER A 582 -14.50 -3.21 -17.03
CA SER A 582 -13.92 -2.42 -18.15
C SER A 582 -14.22 -0.92 -18.00
N LEU A 583 -15.44 -0.56 -17.57
CA LEU A 583 -15.82 0.83 -17.31
C LEU A 583 -15.06 1.40 -16.12
N GLU A 584 -15.01 0.68 -15.02
CA GLU A 584 -14.26 1.10 -13.82
C GLU A 584 -12.75 1.22 -14.09
N ALA A 585 -12.19 0.41 -14.98
CA ALA A 585 -10.81 0.57 -15.42
C ALA A 585 -10.59 1.80 -16.31
N GLY A 586 -11.60 2.20 -17.12
CA GLY A 586 -11.50 3.25 -18.14
C GLY A 586 -11.92 4.64 -17.68
N ASP A 587 -13.06 4.76 -16.98
CA ASP A 587 -13.66 6.02 -16.59
C ASP A 587 -13.09 6.56 -15.26
N ASN A 588 -13.09 7.89 -15.11
CA ASN A 588 -12.60 8.63 -13.93
C ASN A 588 -11.08 8.65 -13.71
N GLN A 589 -10.27 8.40 -14.75
CA GLN A 589 -8.86 8.75 -14.65
C GLN A 589 -8.75 10.29 -14.65
N ALA A 590 -8.30 10.84 -13.51
CA ALA A 590 -7.87 12.23 -13.49
C ALA A 590 -6.80 12.41 -14.57
N GLN A 591 -7.10 13.23 -15.57
CA GLN A 591 -6.10 13.64 -16.55
C GLN A 591 -4.96 14.37 -15.82
N ALA A 592 -3.76 14.33 -16.38
CA ALA A 592 -2.63 15.04 -15.79
C ALA A 592 -3.00 16.51 -15.55
N GLY A 593 -3.03 16.92 -14.28
CA GLY A 593 -3.43 18.28 -13.85
C GLY A 593 -4.89 18.44 -13.43
N GLN A 594 -5.73 17.39 -13.48
CA GLN A 594 -7.10 17.43 -12.96
C GLN A 594 -7.09 17.33 -11.42
N ASP A 595 -7.97 18.13 -10.76
CA ASP A 595 -8.18 18.05 -9.32
C ASP A 595 -8.86 16.72 -8.95
N ALA A 596 -8.13 15.83 -8.28
CA ALA A 596 -8.55 14.47 -7.96
C ALA A 596 -8.15 14.07 -6.56
N LEU A 597 -8.98 13.24 -5.91
CA LEU A 597 -8.71 12.67 -4.59
C LEU A 597 -7.49 11.73 -4.65
N GLN A 598 -6.65 11.75 -3.61
CA GLN A 598 -5.41 10.99 -3.59
C GLN A 598 -5.57 9.70 -2.78
N MET A 599 -5.24 8.57 -3.39
CA MET A 599 -5.27 7.24 -2.74
C MET A 599 -3.88 6.63 -2.76
N MET A 600 -3.43 6.09 -1.62
CA MET A 600 -2.10 5.48 -1.54
C MET A 600 -1.92 4.64 -0.29
N THR A 601 -0.90 3.78 -0.32
CA THR A 601 -0.45 3.12 0.92
C THR A 601 0.23 4.14 1.84
N VAL A 602 0.22 3.89 3.15
CA VAL A 602 0.91 4.74 4.12
C VAL A 602 2.40 4.89 3.79
N HIS A 603 3.06 3.84 3.30
CA HIS A 603 4.46 3.91 2.87
C HIS A 603 4.68 4.91 1.73
N SER A 604 3.79 4.93 0.76
CA SER A 604 3.85 5.87 -0.37
C SER A 604 3.54 7.32 0.04
N ALA A 605 2.87 7.51 1.16
CA ALA A 605 2.55 8.84 1.70
C ALA A 605 3.72 9.54 2.40
N LYS A 606 4.84 8.81 2.67
CA LYS A 606 6.03 9.40 3.26
C LYS A 606 6.57 10.53 2.38
N GLY A 607 6.81 11.69 2.97
CA GLY A 607 7.24 12.91 2.27
C GLY A 607 6.10 13.75 1.69
N LEU A 608 4.86 13.26 1.64
CA LEU A 608 3.68 13.99 1.20
C LEU A 608 2.93 14.62 2.38
N GLU A 609 1.97 15.51 2.09
CA GLU A 609 1.11 16.14 3.10
C GLU A 609 -0.18 16.65 2.45
N PHE A 610 -1.29 16.58 3.18
CA PHE A 610 -2.63 16.90 2.69
C PHE A 610 -3.42 17.64 3.78
N ASP A 611 -4.38 18.48 3.38
CA ASP A 611 -5.23 19.18 4.32
C ASP A 611 -6.13 18.20 5.10
N ASN A 612 -6.68 17.21 4.42
CA ASN A 612 -7.61 16.24 4.99
C ASN A 612 -7.12 14.81 4.70
N VAL A 613 -6.92 14.02 5.75
CA VAL A 613 -6.39 12.65 5.64
C VAL A 613 -7.33 11.66 6.28
N PHE A 614 -7.67 10.61 5.55
CA PHE A 614 -8.37 9.43 6.03
C PHE A 614 -7.37 8.28 6.19
N ILE A 615 -7.32 7.65 7.35
CA ILE A 615 -6.57 6.42 7.61
C ILE A 615 -7.60 5.31 7.82
N THR A 616 -7.61 4.30 6.94
CA THR A 616 -8.66 3.29 6.86
C THR A 616 -8.16 1.92 7.29
N GLY A 617 -9.09 1.06 7.74
CA GLY A 617 -8.78 -0.31 8.11
C GLY A 617 -7.86 -0.43 9.32
N LEU A 618 -8.08 0.40 10.34
CA LEU A 618 -7.34 0.33 11.60
C LEU A 618 -7.83 -0.85 12.46
N GLU A 619 -7.41 -2.06 12.06
CA GLU A 619 -7.85 -3.34 12.60
C GLU A 619 -6.65 -4.21 12.96
N GLU A 620 -6.75 -4.98 14.05
CA GLU A 620 -5.71 -5.96 14.41
C GLU A 620 -5.52 -6.99 13.29
N GLY A 621 -4.27 -7.22 12.91
CA GLY A 621 -3.89 -8.10 11.80
C GLY A 621 -3.84 -7.41 10.43
N LEU A 622 -4.44 -6.22 10.29
CA LEU A 622 -4.38 -5.41 9.09
C LEU A 622 -3.51 -4.15 9.28
N PHE A 623 -3.78 -3.38 10.32
CA PHE A 623 -2.92 -2.27 10.74
C PHE A 623 -2.97 -2.13 12.28
N PRO A 624 -2.01 -2.73 13.03
CA PRO A 624 -0.74 -3.34 12.61
C PRO A 624 -0.91 -4.64 11.83
N HIS A 625 -0.01 -4.88 10.85
CA HIS A 625 -0.08 -6.06 10.00
C HIS A 625 0.34 -7.33 10.76
N GLU A 626 -0.35 -8.46 10.48
CA GLU A 626 -0.15 -9.71 11.22
C GLU A 626 1.29 -10.25 11.12
N SER A 627 1.93 -10.17 9.95
CA SER A 627 3.31 -10.62 9.76
C SER A 627 4.29 -9.80 10.60
N SER A 628 4.16 -8.48 10.57
CA SER A 628 5.02 -7.58 11.34
C SER A 628 4.86 -7.81 12.85
N SER A 629 3.64 -8.12 13.31
CA SER A 629 3.37 -8.36 14.74
C SER A 629 4.06 -9.62 15.30
N LYS A 630 4.52 -10.52 14.42
CA LYS A 630 5.25 -11.75 14.79
C LYS A 630 6.77 -11.57 14.82
N GLU A 631 7.28 -10.46 14.30
CA GLU A 631 8.70 -10.16 14.25
C GLU A 631 9.14 -9.37 15.50
N ASP A 632 10.40 -9.56 15.93
CA ASP A 632 10.99 -8.76 16.98
C ASP A 632 11.00 -7.27 16.57
N ASN A 633 10.41 -6.39 17.41
CA ASN A 633 10.18 -4.98 17.14
C ASN A 633 9.21 -4.64 15.98
N GLY A 634 8.52 -5.60 15.38
CA GLY A 634 7.62 -5.36 14.25
C GLY A 634 6.45 -4.43 14.60
N VAL A 635 5.90 -4.53 15.82
CA VAL A 635 4.87 -3.59 16.32
C VAL A 635 5.42 -2.17 16.43
N GLU A 636 6.68 -1.98 16.81
CA GLU A 636 7.29 -0.65 16.85
C GLU A 636 7.46 -0.04 15.47
N GLU A 637 7.75 -0.86 14.45
CA GLU A 637 7.80 -0.41 13.05
C GLU A 637 6.42 -0.03 12.52
N GLU A 638 5.39 -0.84 12.79
CA GLU A 638 3.99 -0.52 12.44
C GLU A 638 3.52 0.76 13.16
N ARG A 639 3.98 1.00 14.40
CA ARG A 639 3.69 2.24 15.14
C ARG A 639 4.38 3.46 14.50
N ARG A 640 5.61 3.33 13.98
CA ARG A 640 6.24 4.38 13.18
C ARG A 640 5.47 4.62 11.88
N LEU A 641 4.96 3.56 11.27
CA LEU A 641 4.12 3.68 10.07
C LEU A 641 2.82 4.44 10.39
N MET A 642 2.17 4.15 11.51
CA MET A 642 0.99 4.88 11.96
C MET A 642 1.32 6.35 12.30
N TYR A 643 2.46 6.62 12.95
CA TYR A 643 2.96 7.98 13.17
C TYR A 643 3.17 8.73 11.85
N VAL A 644 3.73 8.07 10.84
CA VAL A 644 3.85 8.65 9.49
C VAL A 644 2.46 8.99 8.95
N ALA A 645 1.49 8.08 9.03
CA ALA A 645 0.14 8.29 8.53
C ALA A 645 -0.53 9.52 9.19
N ILE A 646 -0.50 9.61 10.51
CA ILE A 646 -1.07 10.73 11.30
C ILE A 646 -0.44 12.05 10.87
N THR A 647 0.89 12.10 10.77
CA THR A 647 1.64 13.31 10.46
C THR A 647 1.55 13.76 8.99
N ARG A 648 0.77 13.05 8.15
CA ARG A 648 0.44 13.53 6.79
C ARG A 648 -0.64 14.58 6.79
N ALA A 649 -1.50 14.60 7.82
CA ALA A 649 -2.60 15.55 7.93
C ALA A 649 -2.13 16.93 8.37
N ARG A 650 -2.63 17.97 7.67
CA ARG A 650 -2.43 19.37 8.04
C ARG A 650 -3.56 19.90 8.91
N LYS A 651 -4.82 19.71 8.50
CA LYS A 651 -6.00 20.32 9.14
C LYS A 651 -6.91 19.31 9.82
N ARG A 652 -7.31 18.26 9.10
CA ARG A 652 -8.29 17.26 9.59
C ARG A 652 -7.76 15.85 9.41
N LEU A 653 -7.94 15.04 10.44
CA LEU A 653 -7.59 13.63 10.45
C LEU A 653 -8.82 12.79 10.77
N TYR A 654 -9.05 11.79 9.93
CA TYR A 654 -10.13 10.81 10.05
C TYR A 654 -9.49 9.43 10.18
N MET A 655 -10.00 8.64 11.12
CA MET A 655 -9.56 7.27 11.35
C MET A 655 -10.76 6.36 11.31
N SER A 656 -10.69 5.23 10.61
CA SER A 656 -11.79 4.29 10.52
C SER A 656 -11.37 2.84 10.61
N PHE A 657 -12.29 2.00 11.06
CA PHE A 657 -12.17 0.55 11.07
C PHE A 657 -13.55 -0.08 10.88
N SER A 658 -13.58 -1.35 10.48
CA SER A 658 -14.82 -2.10 10.29
C SER A 658 -14.89 -3.32 11.19
N GLN A 659 -16.10 -3.64 11.70
CA GLN A 659 -16.35 -4.84 12.50
C GLN A 659 -16.22 -6.11 11.65
N THR A 660 -16.58 -6.03 10.38
CA THR A 660 -16.45 -7.13 9.43
C THR A 660 -15.81 -6.62 8.14
N ARG A 661 -14.91 -7.43 7.59
CA ARG A 661 -14.28 -7.17 6.29
C ARG A 661 -14.25 -8.44 5.46
N MET A 662 -14.55 -8.30 4.19
CA MET A 662 -14.44 -9.42 3.28
C MET A 662 -12.98 -9.55 2.80
N LEU A 663 -12.28 -10.54 3.33
CA LEU A 663 -10.92 -10.91 2.92
C LEU A 663 -10.93 -12.34 2.40
N HIS A 664 -10.28 -12.57 1.25
CA HIS A 664 -10.16 -13.90 0.62
C HIS A 664 -11.51 -14.60 0.34
N GLY A 665 -12.53 -13.81 0.01
CA GLY A 665 -13.89 -14.34 -0.20
C GLY A 665 -14.60 -14.83 1.08
N GLN A 666 -14.04 -14.55 2.25
CA GLN A 666 -14.60 -14.89 3.55
C GLN A 666 -14.81 -13.64 4.39
N THR A 667 -15.94 -13.56 5.06
CA THR A 667 -16.19 -12.50 6.03
C THR A 667 -15.39 -12.79 7.30
N ARG A 668 -14.48 -11.90 7.65
CA ARG A 668 -13.72 -11.91 8.90
C ARG A 668 -14.33 -10.90 9.87
N TYR A 669 -14.34 -11.29 11.14
CA TYR A 669 -14.70 -10.39 12.25
C TYR A 669 -13.43 -9.75 12.77
N ASN A 670 -13.36 -8.43 12.75
CA ASN A 670 -12.17 -7.69 13.10
C ASN A 670 -12.31 -7.07 14.51
N MET A 671 -11.16 -6.93 15.16
CA MET A 671 -11.01 -6.12 16.36
C MET A 671 -10.41 -4.78 15.98
N LYS A 672 -10.82 -3.70 16.67
CA LYS A 672 -10.18 -2.40 16.51
C LYS A 672 -8.67 -2.50 16.74
N SER A 673 -7.90 -1.74 16.00
CA SER A 673 -6.44 -1.65 16.17
C SER A 673 -6.08 -1.22 17.59
N ARG A 674 -5.03 -1.84 18.16
CA ARG A 674 -4.44 -1.42 19.44
C ARG A 674 -3.99 0.04 19.46
N PHE A 675 -3.70 0.59 18.30
CA PHE A 675 -3.27 1.98 18.19
C PHE A 675 -4.32 2.97 18.70
N PHE A 676 -5.61 2.64 18.67
CA PHE A 676 -6.63 3.50 19.29
C PHE A 676 -6.50 3.62 20.80
N ASP A 677 -6.00 2.57 21.47
CA ASP A 677 -5.79 2.58 22.91
C ASP A 677 -4.48 3.31 23.30
N GLU A 678 -3.64 3.62 22.32
CA GLU A 678 -2.40 4.37 22.44
C GLU A 678 -2.56 5.87 22.10
N LEU A 679 -3.77 6.34 21.79
CA LEU A 679 -4.07 7.74 21.46
C LEU A 679 -4.69 8.47 22.65
N PRO A 680 -4.45 9.80 22.80
CA PRO A 680 -5.05 10.60 23.86
C PRO A 680 -6.56 10.76 23.61
N GLU A 681 -7.37 10.36 24.59
CA GLU A 681 -8.83 10.34 24.47
C GLU A 681 -9.41 11.74 24.21
N GLU A 682 -8.82 12.77 24.79
CA GLU A 682 -9.20 14.17 24.61
C GLU A 682 -8.99 14.70 23.18
N SER A 683 -8.12 14.06 22.40
CA SER A 683 -7.89 14.42 21.00
C SER A 683 -8.80 13.68 20.04
N LEU A 684 -9.62 12.73 20.53
CA LEU A 684 -10.48 11.89 19.69
C LEU A 684 -11.94 12.31 19.78
N LYS A 685 -12.60 12.37 18.63
CA LYS A 685 -14.04 12.54 18.49
C LYS A 685 -14.64 11.30 17.84
N TRP A 686 -15.27 10.45 18.65
CA TRP A 686 -15.99 9.28 18.15
C TRP A 686 -17.29 9.70 17.49
N LEU A 687 -17.48 9.34 16.22
CA LEU A 687 -18.70 9.62 15.45
C LEU A 687 -19.71 8.48 15.59
N SER A 688 -19.26 7.26 15.81
CA SER A 688 -20.09 6.12 16.17
C SER A 688 -20.22 6.05 17.69
N PRO A 689 -21.40 5.68 18.27
CA PRO A 689 -21.51 5.50 19.71
C PRO A 689 -20.51 4.44 20.16
N LYS A 690 -19.69 4.78 21.18
CA LYS A 690 -18.79 3.81 21.82
C LYS A 690 -19.63 2.63 22.30
N VAL A 691 -19.51 1.47 21.66
CA VAL A 691 -20.02 0.24 22.22
C VAL A 691 -19.13 -0.06 23.43
N GLN A 692 -19.63 0.22 24.62
CA GLN A 692 -18.91 -0.10 25.83
C GLN A 692 -18.69 -1.62 25.85
N ALA A 693 -17.45 -2.04 25.72
CA ALA A 693 -17.00 -3.42 25.87
C ALA A 693 -17.07 -3.87 27.34
N ASN A 694 -18.24 -3.69 27.98
CA ASN A 694 -18.50 -4.12 29.35
C ASN A 694 -18.97 -5.59 29.43
N TRP A 695 -18.69 -6.42 28.39
CA TRP A 695 -19.14 -7.82 28.44
C TRP A 695 -18.12 -8.78 29.10
N PHE A 696 -16.87 -8.42 29.32
CA PHE A 696 -15.86 -9.32 29.89
C PHE A 696 -15.16 -8.79 31.17
N GLY A 697 -15.81 -7.92 31.94
CA GLY A 697 -15.28 -7.43 33.21
C GLY A 697 -16.12 -7.88 34.41
N ASN A 698 -15.59 -8.80 35.19
CA ASN A 698 -16.05 -9.26 36.52
C ASN A 698 -17.19 -10.27 36.61
N ARG A 699 -16.98 -11.50 36.18
CA ARG A 699 -17.48 -12.64 36.94
C ARG A 699 -16.40 -13.14 37.88
N LYS A 700 -16.26 -12.52 39.06
CA LYS A 700 -15.76 -13.23 40.22
C LYS A 700 -16.72 -14.35 40.53
N SER A 701 -16.20 -15.56 40.60
CA SER A 701 -16.85 -16.78 41.02
C SER A 701 -17.67 -16.58 42.32
N ALA A 702 -18.99 -16.59 42.18
CA ALA A 702 -19.88 -16.77 43.32
C ALA A 702 -20.21 -18.28 43.45
N TRP A 703 -19.21 -19.05 43.81
CA TRP A 703 -19.36 -20.39 44.37
C TRP A 703 -18.65 -20.38 45.70
N ASP A 704 -19.29 -19.73 46.70
CA ASP A 704 -19.15 -20.05 48.11
C ASP A 704 -20.16 -19.20 48.88
N GLU A 705 -20.89 -19.90 49.76
CA GLU A 705 -21.83 -19.39 50.77
C GLU A 705 -23.32 -19.30 50.41
N ALA A 706 -24.04 -20.38 50.59
CA ALA A 706 -25.38 -20.36 51.13
C ALA A 706 -25.27 -20.24 52.69
N PRO A 707 -26.18 -19.59 53.40
CA PRO A 707 -27.47 -20.25 53.71
C PRO A 707 -28.72 -19.36 53.80
N ARG A 708 -29.86 -20.02 53.55
CA ARG A 708 -31.21 -19.87 54.09
C ARG A 708 -31.59 -18.61 54.88
N THR A 709 -32.70 -17.94 54.45
CA THR A 709 -33.97 -17.93 55.20
C THR A 709 -35.08 -17.22 54.41
N VAL A 710 -36.24 -17.71 54.63
CA VAL A 710 -37.58 -17.36 54.16
C VAL A 710 -38.01 -15.95 54.60
N GLY A 711 -38.76 -15.25 53.75
CA GLY A 711 -39.49 -14.02 54.10
C GLY A 711 -40.26 -13.45 52.90
N SER A 712 -41.55 -13.65 52.91
CA SER A 712 -42.52 -13.19 51.92
C SER A 712 -42.78 -11.69 51.97
N LEU A 713 -43.36 -11.21 50.88
CA LEU A 713 -44.31 -10.09 50.70
C LEU A 713 -43.81 -8.87 49.89
N GLY A 714 -44.63 -8.54 48.88
CA GLY A 714 -44.77 -7.17 48.44
C GLY A 714 -44.66 -6.96 46.91
N SER A 715 -45.77 -7.00 46.27
CA SER A 715 -46.08 -6.54 44.92
C SER A 715 -45.44 -5.19 44.57
N ASP A 716 -44.75 -5.13 43.41
CA ASP A 716 -44.78 -3.90 42.61
C ASP A 716 -44.65 -4.21 41.11
N ASN A 717 -45.83 -4.44 40.55
CA ASN A 717 -46.05 -4.69 39.11
C ASN A 717 -46.16 -3.38 38.28
N ALA A 718 -45.66 -2.25 38.77
CA ALA A 718 -45.84 -0.96 38.12
C ALA A 718 -44.65 -0.47 37.27
N ILE A 719 -43.44 -1.05 37.41
CA ILE A 719 -42.27 -0.63 36.63
C ILE A 719 -42.07 -1.50 35.41
N ALA A 720 -42.45 -2.78 35.45
CA ALA A 720 -42.34 -3.68 34.30
C ALA A 720 -43.33 -3.34 33.15
N GLN A 721 -44.46 -2.67 33.41
CA GLN A 721 -45.41 -2.26 32.38
C GLN A 721 -45.04 -0.95 31.64
N LYS A 722 -44.12 -0.13 32.17
CA LYS A 722 -43.64 1.09 31.46
C LYS A 722 -42.47 0.87 30.52
N ILE A 723 -41.75 -0.25 30.63
CA ILE A 723 -40.61 -0.59 29.74
C ILE A 723 -41.14 -1.38 28.50
N ALA A 724 -42.28 -2.01 28.58
CA ALA A 724 -42.86 -2.79 27.48
C ALA A 724 -43.52 -1.95 26.36
N GLN A 725 -43.62 -0.63 26.50
CA GLN A 725 -44.31 0.24 25.53
C GLN A 725 -43.40 1.02 24.56
N LYS A 726 -42.10 0.68 24.46
CA LYS A 726 -41.17 1.37 23.53
C LYS A 726 -40.23 0.42 22.79
N SER A 727 -40.69 -0.71 22.33
CA SER A 727 -39.93 -1.57 21.41
C SER A 727 -40.45 -1.40 19.97
N PRO A 728 -39.61 -1.18 18.96
CA PRO A 728 -40.04 -0.90 17.58
C PRO A 728 -40.55 -2.12 16.84
N GLY A 729 -41.15 -3.08 17.36
CA GLY A 729 -41.58 -4.29 16.65
C GLY A 729 -42.78 -5.01 17.22
N GLY A 730 -43.70 -4.31 17.94
CA GLY A 730 -44.96 -4.95 18.33
C GLY A 730 -44.80 -6.16 19.26
N GLY A 731 -43.82 -6.16 20.17
CA GLY A 731 -43.61 -7.24 21.15
C GLY A 731 -42.62 -8.35 20.74
N TRP A 732 -42.03 -8.29 19.57
CA TRP A 732 -41.01 -9.23 19.10
C TRP A 732 -39.58 -8.75 19.43
N ARG A 733 -38.64 -9.69 19.67
CA ARG A 733 -37.26 -9.35 20.02
C ARG A 733 -36.27 -10.14 19.14
N ILE A 734 -35.15 -9.52 18.83
CA ILE A 734 -34.02 -10.21 18.18
C ILE A 734 -33.48 -11.30 19.12
N GLY A 735 -33.24 -12.50 18.57
CA GLY A 735 -32.88 -13.71 19.32
C GLY A 735 -34.05 -14.52 19.83
N GLU A 736 -35.32 -14.10 19.60
CA GLU A 736 -36.51 -14.82 20.02
C GLU A 736 -36.81 -15.98 19.05
N SER A 737 -37.10 -17.16 19.61
CA SER A 737 -37.50 -18.33 18.82
C SER A 737 -38.98 -18.26 18.44
N VAL A 738 -39.24 -18.51 17.16
CA VAL A 738 -40.59 -18.40 16.57
C VAL A 738 -40.89 -19.62 15.72
N ALA A 739 -42.19 -19.96 15.62
CA ALA A 739 -42.70 -20.95 14.66
C ALA A 739 -43.55 -20.30 13.58
N HIS A 740 -43.34 -20.72 12.32
CA HIS A 740 -44.14 -20.33 11.18
C HIS A 740 -44.74 -21.56 10.49
N ALA A 741 -46.01 -21.56 10.20
CA ALA A 741 -46.74 -22.71 9.68
C ALA A 741 -46.13 -23.33 8.39
N LYS A 742 -45.45 -22.52 7.56
CA LYS A 742 -44.85 -22.97 6.30
C LYS A 742 -43.33 -23.26 6.42
N PHE A 743 -42.63 -22.56 7.34
CA PHE A 743 -41.15 -22.62 7.41
C PHE A 743 -40.64 -23.30 8.67
N GLY A 744 -41.54 -23.75 9.57
CA GLY A 744 -41.14 -24.41 10.81
C GLY A 744 -40.54 -23.44 11.85
N GLU A 745 -39.69 -23.97 12.71
CA GLU A 745 -39.07 -23.21 13.78
C GLU A 745 -37.91 -22.35 13.25
N GLY A 746 -37.80 -21.12 13.77
CA GLY A 746 -36.75 -20.18 13.38
C GLY A 746 -36.40 -19.21 14.51
N VAL A 747 -35.33 -18.44 14.33
CA VAL A 747 -34.88 -17.43 15.28
C VAL A 747 -34.86 -16.07 14.59
N ILE A 748 -35.41 -15.04 15.25
CA ILE A 748 -35.39 -13.66 14.74
C ILE A 748 -33.99 -13.12 14.83
N VAL A 749 -33.42 -12.77 13.66
CA VAL A 749 -32.02 -12.29 13.54
C VAL A 749 -31.99 -10.76 13.46
N ASN A 750 -32.97 -10.13 12.82
CA ASN A 750 -33.08 -8.68 12.70
C ASN A 750 -34.53 -8.24 12.65
N ILE A 751 -34.83 -6.99 13.07
CA ILE A 751 -36.16 -6.37 12.96
C ILE A 751 -35.99 -4.96 12.42
N GLU A 752 -36.62 -4.67 11.28
CA GLU A 752 -36.59 -3.38 10.60
C GLU A 752 -37.96 -2.72 10.63
N GLY A 753 -38.02 -1.41 10.85
CA GLY A 753 -39.23 -0.62 10.96
C GLY A 753 -39.87 -0.67 12.34
N GLY A 754 -41.03 0.02 12.53
CA GLY A 754 -41.74 0.12 13.80
C GLY A 754 -43.25 0.12 13.61
N GLY A 755 -44.00 -0.33 14.63
CA GLY A 755 -45.48 -0.41 14.58
C GLY A 755 -46.00 -1.49 13.64
N GLY A 756 -47.10 -1.21 12.92
CA GLY A 756 -47.78 -2.18 12.05
C GLY A 756 -47.04 -2.59 10.78
N ASN A 757 -45.92 -1.92 10.44
CA ASN A 757 -45.11 -2.20 9.24
C ASN A 757 -43.73 -2.77 9.58
N ALA A 758 -43.51 -3.33 10.76
CA ALA A 758 -42.25 -3.93 11.16
C ALA A 758 -42.02 -5.26 10.40
N ARG A 759 -40.80 -5.43 9.86
CA ARG A 759 -40.33 -6.65 9.18
C ARG A 759 -39.24 -7.33 9.99
N ALA A 760 -39.34 -8.65 10.12
CA ALA A 760 -38.31 -9.44 10.78
C ALA A 760 -37.58 -10.33 9.79
N GLN A 761 -36.25 -10.36 9.88
CA GLN A 761 -35.44 -11.38 9.27
C GLN A 761 -35.33 -12.57 10.23
N ILE A 762 -35.75 -13.73 9.79
CA ILE A 762 -35.86 -14.94 10.61
C ILE A 762 -35.08 -16.06 9.93
N ASN A 763 -34.20 -16.69 10.69
CA ASN A 763 -33.47 -17.87 10.22
C ASN A 763 -34.27 -19.14 10.59
N PHE A 764 -34.81 -19.81 9.60
CA PHE A 764 -35.59 -21.03 9.73
C PHE A 764 -34.75 -22.31 9.51
N GLY A 765 -33.44 -22.28 9.83
CA GLY A 765 -32.58 -23.44 9.70
C GLY A 765 -32.52 -24.00 8.27
N GLN A 766 -33.10 -25.17 8.02
CA GLN A 766 -33.11 -25.81 6.69
C GLN A 766 -33.82 -25.00 5.60
N HIS A 767 -34.70 -24.05 5.95
CA HIS A 767 -35.38 -23.19 5.01
C HIS A 767 -34.69 -21.83 4.81
N GLY A 768 -33.54 -21.60 5.45
CA GLY A 768 -32.71 -20.40 5.33
C GLY A 768 -33.37 -19.13 5.89
N MET A 769 -32.74 -18.00 5.60
CA MET A 769 -33.20 -16.68 6.01
C MET A 769 -34.44 -16.25 5.24
N LYS A 770 -35.48 -15.76 5.96
CA LYS A 770 -36.70 -15.20 5.39
C LYS A 770 -36.99 -13.83 6.01
N VAL A 771 -37.41 -12.90 5.19
CA VAL A 771 -37.89 -11.59 5.65
C VAL A 771 -39.41 -11.65 5.69
N LEU A 772 -40.00 -11.53 6.86
CA LEU A 772 -41.45 -11.60 7.06
C LEU A 772 -41.97 -10.29 7.67
N ASP A 773 -43.10 -9.82 7.18
CA ASP A 773 -43.81 -8.68 7.72
C ASP A 773 -44.54 -9.12 9.01
N LEU A 774 -44.18 -8.54 10.15
CA LEU A 774 -44.65 -8.93 11.47
C LEU A 774 -46.14 -8.61 11.69
N GLY A 775 -46.70 -7.71 10.89
CA GLY A 775 -48.14 -7.39 10.91
C GLY A 775 -49.02 -8.40 10.15
N ILE A 776 -48.40 -9.17 9.22
CA ILE A 776 -49.10 -10.09 8.32
C ILE A 776 -48.74 -11.55 8.60
N ALA A 777 -47.45 -11.81 8.94
CA ALA A 777 -46.96 -13.16 9.21
C ALA A 777 -47.54 -13.74 10.51
N LYS A 778 -48.19 -14.89 10.41
CA LYS A 778 -48.64 -15.65 11.58
C LYS A 778 -47.46 -16.35 12.23
N LEU A 779 -46.77 -15.66 13.13
CA LEU A 779 -45.67 -16.19 13.92
C LEU A 779 -46.16 -16.52 15.33
N GLU A 780 -45.79 -17.69 15.84
CA GLU A 780 -46.03 -18.09 17.22
C GLU A 780 -44.69 -18.05 17.99
N LYS A 781 -44.70 -17.49 19.22
CA LYS A 781 -43.54 -17.49 20.09
C LYS A 781 -43.32 -18.88 20.66
N LEU A 782 -42.12 -19.45 20.44
CA LEU A 782 -41.72 -20.65 21.11
C LEU A 782 -41.10 -20.26 22.46
N GLY A 783 -41.91 -20.35 23.52
CA GLY A 783 -41.44 -20.09 24.86
C GLY A 783 -40.42 -21.14 25.32
N ARG A 784 -39.27 -20.70 25.73
CA ARG A 784 -38.37 -21.38 26.68
C ARG A 784 -38.21 -20.53 27.92
#